data_c0d6eed93f32f060d3503a822de2bba1
#
_entry.id   c0d6eed93f32f060d3503a822de2bba1
#
_cell.length_a   1.000
_cell.length_b   1.000
_cell.length_c   1.000
_cell.angle_alpha   90.00
_cell.angle_beta   90.00
_cell.angle_gamma   90.00
#
_symmetry.space_group_name_H-M   'P 1'
#
loop_
_entity.id
_entity.type
_entity.pdbx_description
1 polymer ?
#
loop_
_entity_poly.entity_id
_entity_poly.type
_entity_poly.pdbx_seq_one_letter_code
_entity_poly.pdbx_strand_id
1 'polypeptide(L)'
;MCIRDSRTISWPVKRNDGDGRFYLNGKPVFINGVCEYEHQFGQSHAFSREQVAARVKQIRAAGFNAFRDAHQPHHLDYQKYWDEEGVLFWTQLSAHVWYDTSEFRENFKKLLRQWVKERRNSPSVVIWGLQNESTLPREFAQECSEIIREMDPTARTMRIITTCNGGEGTDWNVIQNWSGTYGGDVTKYGKELSQKNQLLNGEYGAWRSIDLHTEPGEFEVNGVWSESRMCQLMETKIRLAEQAKDSVCGQFQWIFSSHDNPGRRQPDEAFRKIDKVGPFNYKGLVTPWEEPLDVYYMYRANYVPAAKDPMVYLVSHTWADRFEKGRRRATIEAYSNCDSVLLYNDMINDKVTYLGRKKNNGTGTHFMWENRDIRYNVLRAVGYHKGKPVAEDIIVLNGLEQAPHFDVLYQNAKPVLKGEDGYNYLYRINCGGDDYTDSFGQLWMQDNTHYSRSWAANFEELNPYLASQRTTNDPIRGSRDWKLFQHFRFGRHQLEYNFPVADGTYRIELYFTEPWHGTGGSASTDCEGLRIFDVAVNDSVVLDDLDIWAESGHDGVCKKVVYATVKGGILKIHFPEVKAGQGLISGIAIASVEANLQPTLFPASNWNWEKAGKEVMEKTPKELLPEDKNARISVAYEAEAATLKGKFRKKEHRKQTGVFFEEGKGNSIEWNVSTGLAQVYALRFKYMNTTGKPMPALMKFIDSKGVVLKEDILTFPETPDKWKMMSTTTGTFINAGHYKVLLSAENMEGLAFDALDIQ
;
A
#
# COMPACT_ATOMS: atom_id res chain seq x y z
N MET A 1 28.70 18.32 -20.05
CA MET A 1 29.09 19.19 -18.92
C MET A 1 29.20 18.32 -17.70
N CYS A 2 30.41 18.10 -17.15
CA CYS A 2 30.51 17.31 -15.91
C CYS A 2 29.95 18.17 -14.77
N ILE A 3 28.76 17.85 -14.28
CA ILE A 3 28.25 18.40 -13.04
C ILE A 3 29.12 17.79 -11.93
N ARG A 4 30.02 18.58 -11.37
CA ARG A 4 30.75 18.17 -10.16
C ARG A 4 29.76 18.19 -9.02
N ASP A 5 29.51 17.02 -8.43
CA ASP A 5 28.74 16.90 -7.20
C ASP A 5 29.46 17.68 -6.09
N SER A 6 28.91 18.83 -5.72
CA SER A 6 29.44 19.70 -4.66
C SER A 6 28.77 19.49 -3.31
N ARG A 7 27.81 18.52 -3.21
CA ARG A 7 27.10 18.24 -1.96
C ARG A 7 28.03 17.59 -0.92
N THR A 8 27.70 17.83 0.34
CA THR A 8 28.30 17.13 1.47
C THR A 8 27.25 16.29 2.18
N ILE A 9 27.62 15.05 2.53
CA ILE A 9 26.78 14.11 3.24
C ILE A 9 27.49 13.69 4.52
N SER A 10 26.78 13.65 5.63
CA SER A 10 27.34 13.24 6.91
C SER A 10 26.39 12.34 7.68
N TRP A 11 26.85 11.12 7.94
CA TRP A 11 26.14 10.08 8.67
C TRP A 11 26.65 9.90 10.08
N PRO A 12 25.79 9.57 11.08
CA PRO A 12 26.21 9.39 12.47
C PRO A 12 27.27 8.29 12.64
N VAL A 13 27.20 7.22 11.85
CA VAL A 13 28.13 6.08 11.90
C VAL A 13 29.57 6.44 11.46
N LYS A 14 29.73 7.58 10.77
CA LYS A 14 31.04 8.11 10.34
C LYS A 14 31.52 9.28 11.20
N ARG A 15 30.69 9.73 12.14
CA ARG A 15 31.02 10.77 13.12
C ARG A 15 31.18 10.17 14.50
N ASN A 16 31.98 10.80 15.34
CA ASN A 16 32.20 10.41 16.73
C ASN A 16 31.71 11.50 17.70
N ASP A 17 30.68 12.28 17.30
CA ASP A 17 30.18 13.43 18.05
C ASP A 17 28.93 13.11 18.91
N GLY A 18 28.41 11.89 18.79
CA GLY A 18 27.20 11.46 19.50
C GLY A 18 25.89 11.96 18.88
N ASP A 19 25.94 12.75 17.79
CA ASP A 19 24.75 13.23 17.09
C ASP A 19 24.20 12.14 16.14
N GLY A 20 22.97 11.70 16.37
CA GLY A 20 22.32 10.64 15.58
C GLY A 20 21.69 11.08 14.28
N ARG A 21 21.76 12.37 13.91
CA ARG A 21 21.09 12.93 12.72
C ARG A 21 21.89 12.71 11.43
N PHE A 22 21.18 12.68 10.32
CA PHE A 22 21.74 12.79 8.99
C PHE A 22 21.85 14.26 8.57
N TYR A 23 22.95 14.63 7.92
CA TYR A 23 23.16 15.99 7.41
C TYR A 23 23.43 15.99 5.90
N LEU A 24 22.73 16.88 5.20
CA LEU A 24 22.96 17.21 3.79
C LEU A 24 23.37 18.69 3.70
N ASN A 25 24.55 18.96 3.13
CA ASN A 25 25.12 20.31 3.00
C ASN A 25 25.14 21.09 4.33
N GLY A 26 25.53 20.39 5.41
CA GLY A 26 25.64 20.94 6.75
C GLY A 26 24.31 21.20 7.47
N LYS A 27 23.17 20.86 6.84
CA LYS A 27 21.83 21.00 7.46
C LYS A 27 21.28 19.63 7.83
N PRO A 28 20.67 19.48 9.02
CA PRO A 28 20.00 18.24 9.38
C PRO A 28 18.80 17.99 8.45
N VAL A 29 18.67 16.77 7.97
CA VAL A 29 17.55 16.31 7.15
C VAL A 29 16.99 15.05 7.77
N PHE A 30 15.70 15.05 8.08
CA PHE A 30 14.99 13.85 8.49
C PHE A 30 14.55 13.06 7.24
N ILE A 31 14.90 11.80 7.18
CA ILE A 31 14.60 10.93 6.04
C ILE A 31 13.18 10.37 6.21
N ASN A 32 12.28 10.82 5.36
CA ASN A 32 10.97 10.24 5.12
C ASN A 32 11.04 9.41 3.84
N GLY A 33 11.47 8.17 3.98
CA GLY A 33 11.73 7.29 2.85
C GLY A 33 10.61 6.29 2.59
N VAL A 34 10.62 5.74 1.39
CA VAL A 34 9.76 4.63 0.99
C VAL A 34 10.55 3.59 0.22
N CYS A 35 10.20 2.33 0.44
CA CYS A 35 10.72 1.18 -0.31
C CYS A 35 9.77 0.80 -1.43
N GLU A 36 10.28 0.17 -2.49
CA GLU A 36 9.44 -0.38 -3.54
C GLU A 36 10.09 -1.59 -4.21
N TYR A 37 9.25 -2.56 -4.61
CA TYR A 37 9.56 -3.45 -5.73
C TYR A 37 9.20 -2.73 -7.03
N GLU A 38 10.03 -2.85 -8.06
CA GLU A 38 9.71 -2.41 -9.41
C GLU A 38 8.67 -3.35 -10.01
N HIS A 39 7.40 -3.11 -9.69
CA HIS A 39 6.31 -4.00 -10.05
C HIS A 39 5.04 -3.23 -10.41
N GLN A 40 4.37 -3.68 -11.48
CA GLN A 40 3.07 -3.18 -11.89
C GLN A 40 2.21 -4.31 -12.45
N PHE A 41 0.92 -4.23 -12.15
CA PHE A 41 -0.08 -5.15 -12.65
C PHE A 41 -0.11 -5.22 -14.18
N GLY A 42 0.01 -6.43 -14.72
CA GLY A 42 0.01 -6.67 -16.16
C GLY A 42 1.35 -6.42 -16.86
N GLN A 43 2.36 -5.92 -16.16
CA GLN A 43 3.67 -5.64 -16.76
C GLN A 43 4.84 -6.20 -15.95
N SER A 44 4.63 -6.52 -14.68
CA SER A 44 5.70 -6.95 -13.75
C SER A 44 6.82 -5.91 -13.68
N HIS A 45 8.06 -6.27 -14.01
CA HIS A 45 9.24 -5.40 -13.93
C HIS A 45 9.61 -4.70 -15.25
N ALA A 46 8.80 -4.81 -16.30
CA ALA A 46 9.11 -4.25 -17.62
C ALA A 46 8.62 -2.80 -17.75
N PHE A 47 9.11 -1.91 -16.91
CA PHE A 47 8.70 -0.51 -16.90
C PHE A 47 9.19 0.24 -18.14
N SER A 48 8.30 1.03 -18.75
CA SER A 48 8.66 2.07 -19.71
C SER A 48 9.29 3.27 -18.96
N ARG A 49 9.90 4.19 -19.71
CA ARG A 49 10.40 5.44 -19.13
C ARG A 49 9.27 6.28 -18.54
N GLU A 50 8.14 6.34 -19.22
CA GLU A 50 6.93 7.04 -18.81
C GLU A 50 6.37 6.45 -17.51
N GLN A 51 6.38 5.13 -17.37
CA GLN A 51 5.97 4.46 -16.15
C GLN A 51 6.90 4.77 -14.97
N VAL A 52 8.21 4.81 -15.20
CA VAL A 52 9.17 5.22 -14.16
C VAL A 52 8.91 6.68 -13.76
N ALA A 53 8.71 7.57 -14.72
CA ALA A 53 8.41 8.98 -14.46
C ALA A 53 7.10 9.14 -13.65
N ALA A 54 6.04 8.42 -14.03
CA ALA A 54 4.77 8.40 -13.31
C ALA A 54 4.94 7.92 -11.86
N ARG A 55 5.68 6.84 -11.64
CA ARG A 55 5.95 6.30 -10.30
C ARG A 55 6.74 7.28 -9.43
N VAL A 56 7.77 7.90 -9.97
CA VAL A 56 8.55 8.94 -9.28
C VAL A 56 7.66 10.12 -8.91
N LYS A 57 6.79 10.58 -9.82
CA LYS A 57 5.84 11.66 -9.58
C LYS A 57 4.87 11.32 -8.46
N GLN A 58 4.31 10.11 -8.44
CA GLN A 58 3.42 9.64 -7.36
C GLN A 58 4.13 9.62 -6.00
N ILE A 59 5.35 9.07 -5.93
CA ILE A 59 6.14 9.00 -4.70
C ILE A 59 6.44 10.42 -4.17
N ARG A 60 6.81 11.34 -5.05
CA ARG A 60 7.06 12.74 -4.71
C ARG A 60 5.79 13.46 -4.25
N ALA A 61 4.66 13.20 -4.90
CA ALA A 61 3.36 13.77 -4.54
C ALA A 61 2.88 13.29 -3.16
N ALA A 62 3.27 12.09 -2.72
CA ALA A 62 3.05 11.61 -1.36
C ALA A 62 3.97 12.26 -0.31
N GLY A 63 4.98 13.02 -0.75
CA GLY A 63 5.87 13.80 0.12
C GLY A 63 7.14 13.07 0.59
N PHE A 64 7.43 11.87 0.07
CA PHE A 64 8.68 11.17 0.38
C PHE A 64 9.89 11.91 -0.19
N ASN A 65 10.96 12.00 0.61
CA ASN A 65 12.21 12.64 0.25
C ASN A 65 13.37 11.65 0.07
N ALA A 66 13.10 10.37 0.26
CA ALA A 66 14.07 9.30 0.07
C ALA A 66 13.39 8.05 -0.52
N PHE A 67 14.15 7.30 -1.28
CA PHE A 67 13.71 6.06 -1.92
C PHE A 67 14.72 4.95 -1.70
N ARG A 68 14.25 3.72 -1.52
CA ARG A 68 15.08 2.53 -1.39
C ARG A 68 14.66 1.48 -2.41
N ASP A 69 15.61 1.04 -3.26
CA ASP A 69 15.44 -0.15 -4.08
C ASP A 69 15.16 -1.37 -3.18
N ALA A 70 14.12 -2.08 -3.44
CA ALA A 70 13.79 -3.29 -2.72
C ALA A 70 13.45 -4.42 -3.70
N HIS A 71 14.17 -5.49 -3.71
CA HIS A 71 15.47 -5.74 -3.06
C HIS A 71 16.49 -6.08 -4.16
N GLN A 72 16.50 -5.26 -5.17
CA GLN A 72 17.33 -5.38 -6.37
C GLN A 72 17.49 -4.01 -7.02
N PRO A 73 18.50 -3.80 -7.85
CA PRO A 73 18.65 -2.55 -8.60
C PRO A 73 17.46 -2.34 -9.54
N HIS A 74 16.76 -1.21 -9.41
CA HIS A 74 15.70 -0.80 -10.33
C HIS A 74 16.26 -0.24 -11.64
N HIS A 75 15.36 0.01 -12.59
CA HIS A 75 15.68 0.60 -13.88
C HIS A 75 16.50 1.89 -13.73
N LEU A 76 17.48 2.11 -14.63
CA LEU A 76 18.43 3.23 -14.50
C LEU A 76 17.75 4.61 -14.60
N ASP A 77 16.59 4.72 -15.24
CA ASP A 77 15.85 5.97 -15.29
C ASP A 77 15.37 6.44 -13.90
N TYR A 78 15.19 5.55 -12.92
CA TYR A 78 14.89 5.94 -11.54
C TYR A 78 15.95 6.86 -10.96
N GLN A 79 17.25 6.51 -11.08
CA GLN A 79 18.31 7.38 -10.56
C GLN A 79 18.35 8.74 -11.26
N LYS A 80 18.04 8.79 -12.57
CA LYS A 80 17.96 10.05 -13.31
C LYS A 80 16.87 10.94 -12.72
N TYR A 81 15.67 10.41 -12.54
CA TYR A 81 14.56 11.16 -11.96
C TYR A 81 14.79 11.50 -10.48
N TRP A 82 15.44 10.62 -9.69
CA TRP A 82 15.82 10.97 -8.32
C TRP A 82 16.85 12.09 -8.27
N ASP A 83 17.79 12.14 -9.22
CA ASP A 83 18.75 13.23 -9.34
C ASP A 83 18.07 14.56 -9.71
N GLU A 84 17.10 14.54 -10.62
CA GLU A 84 16.32 15.70 -11.05
C GLU A 84 15.39 16.21 -9.95
N GLU A 85 14.71 15.32 -9.24
CA GLU A 85 13.74 15.64 -8.19
C GLU A 85 14.36 15.87 -6.80
N GLY A 86 15.64 15.63 -6.65
CA GLY A 86 16.37 15.80 -5.39
C GLY A 86 15.94 14.79 -4.29
N VAL A 87 15.66 13.54 -4.68
CA VAL A 87 15.30 12.45 -3.76
C VAL A 87 16.55 11.71 -3.33
N LEU A 88 16.72 11.47 -2.03
CA LEU A 88 17.83 10.68 -1.50
C LEU A 88 17.66 9.21 -1.87
N PHE A 89 18.69 8.59 -2.41
CA PHE A 89 18.58 7.25 -2.95
C PHE A 89 19.45 6.23 -2.19
N TRP A 90 18.77 5.25 -1.62
CA TRP A 90 19.36 4.03 -1.12
C TRP A 90 19.24 2.95 -2.20
N THR A 91 20.26 2.84 -3.06
CA THR A 91 20.30 1.76 -4.05
C THR A 91 20.75 0.45 -3.41
N GLN A 92 20.12 -0.67 -3.80
CA GLN A 92 20.38 -1.97 -3.22
C GLN A 92 20.71 -3.01 -4.30
N LEU A 93 21.69 -3.88 -4.01
CA LEU A 93 22.18 -4.88 -4.97
C LEU A 93 21.38 -6.17 -4.94
N SER A 94 21.03 -6.69 -3.74
CA SER A 94 20.43 -8.01 -3.65
C SER A 94 19.41 -8.21 -2.52
N ALA A 95 18.62 -9.26 -2.67
CA ALA A 95 17.60 -9.73 -1.74
C ALA A 95 18.17 -10.75 -0.73
N HIS A 96 17.29 -11.53 -0.14
CA HIS A 96 17.52 -12.41 0.98
C HIS A 96 17.90 -13.85 0.62
N VAL A 97 18.15 -14.18 -0.63
CA VAL A 97 18.64 -15.51 -0.99
C VAL A 97 20.15 -15.53 -0.93
N TRP A 98 20.70 -16.54 -0.27
CA TRP A 98 22.11 -16.59 -0.03
C TRP A 98 22.70 -17.99 -0.23
N TYR A 99 23.70 -18.07 -1.12
CA TYR A 99 24.47 -19.27 -1.37
C TYR A 99 25.96 -18.95 -1.24
N ASP A 100 26.62 -19.49 -0.24
CA ASP A 100 28.04 -19.22 0.02
C ASP A 100 28.95 -20.23 -0.69
N THR A 101 29.04 -20.11 -2.02
CA THR A 101 30.00 -20.86 -2.84
C THR A 101 30.97 -19.91 -3.49
N SER A 102 32.15 -20.42 -3.95
CA SER A 102 33.15 -19.63 -4.69
C SER A 102 32.53 -18.99 -5.93
N GLU A 103 31.73 -19.73 -6.67
CA GLU A 103 31.09 -19.27 -7.90
C GLU A 103 30.06 -18.17 -7.61
N PHE A 104 29.30 -18.28 -6.51
CA PHE A 104 28.39 -17.24 -6.08
C PHE A 104 29.15 -15.95 -5.73
N ARG A 105 30.22 -16.05 -4.94
CA ARG A 105 31.03 -14.90 -4.54
C ARG A 105 31.63 -14.18 -5.74
N GLU A 106 32.17 -14.92 -6.73
CA GLU A 106 32.71 -14.32 -7.95
C GLU A 106 31.63 -13.63 -8.80
N ASN A 107 30.46 -14.25 -8.98
CA ASN A 107 29.34 -13.63 -9.67
C ASN A 107 28.82 -12.39 -8.93
N PHE A 108 28.71 -12.46 -7.62
CA PHE A 108 28.29 -11.32 -6.80
C PHE A 108 29.25 -10.13 -6.96
N LYS A 109 30.56 -10.35 -6.89
CA LYS A 109 31.57 -9.31 -7.09
C LYS A 109 31.54 -8.72 -8.50
N LYS A 110 31.25 -9.55 -9.52
CA LYS A 110 31.13 -9.08 -10.91
C LYS A 110 29.91 -8.14 -11.03
N LEU A 111 28.73 -8.54 -10.51
CA LEU A 111 27.53 -7.72 -10.49
C LEU A 111 27.71 -6.45 -9.66
N LEU A 112 28.35 -6.56 -8.50
CA LEU A 112 28.70 -5.43 -7.63
C LEU A 112 29.50 -4.36 -8.38
N ARG A 113 30.54 -4.75 -9.12
CA ARG A 113 31.34 -3.80 -9.91
C ARG A 113 30.54 -3.10 -10.99
N GLN A 114 29.65 -3.83 -11.67
CA GLN A 114 28.78 -3.25 -12.67
C GLN A 114 27.78 -2.27 -12.03
N TRP A 115 27.09 -2.67 -10.99
CA TRP A 115 26.15 -1.86 -10.25
C TRP A 115 26.74 -0.54 -9.75
N VAL A 116 27.94 -0.59 -9.15
CA VAL A 116 28.65 0.62 -8.72
C VAL A 116 29.04 1.50 -9.90
N LYS A 117 29.56 0.91 -10.99
CA LYS A 117 29.93 1.64 -12.20
C LYS A 117 28.75 2.44 -12.79
N GLU A 118 27.55 1.86 -12.79
CA GLU A 118 26.36 2.47 -13.34
C GLU A 118 25.82 3.61 -12.47
N ARG A 119 25.98 3.53 -11.14
CA ARG A 119 25.30 4.40 -10.19
C ARG A 119 26.18 5.40 -9.43
N ARG A 120 27.50 5.21 -9.40
CA ARG A 120 28.42 6.04 -8.60
C ARG A 120 28.40 7.54 -8.94
N ASN A 121 28.03 7.91 -10.18
CA ASN A 121 27.97 9.29 -10.63
C ASN A 121 26.61 9.97 -10.34
N SER A 122 25.63 9.24 -9.82
CA SER A 122 24.33 9.78 -9.45
C SER A 122 24.44 10.55 -8.12
N PRO A 123 24.13 11.85 -8.08
CA PRO A 123 24.14 12.63 -6.86
C PRO A 123 23.06 12.24 -5.86
N SER A 124 21.97 11.62 -6.26
CA SER A 124 20.94 11.13 -5.34
C SER A 124 21.41 9.94 -4.49
N VAL A 125 22.32 9.11 -4.97
CA VAL A 125 22.83 7.95 -4.24
C VAL A 125 23.56 8.39 -2.97
N VAL A 126 23.01 8.06 -1.81
CA VAL A 126 23.57 8.37 -0.48
C VAL A 126 23.93 7.12 0.31
N ILE A 127 23.33 5.98 -0.04
CA ILE A 127 23.54 4.68 0.60
C ILE A 127 23.76 3.61 -0.47
N TRP A 128 24.84 2.82 -0.30
CA TRP A 128 25.10 1.59 -1.00
C TRP A 128 24.59 0.41 -0.16
N GLY A 129 23.53 -0.27 -0.58
CA GLY A 129 22.96 -1.43 0.10
C GLY A 129 23.47 -2.74 -0.52
N LEU A 130 24.23 -3.54 0.22
CA LEU A 130 24.71 -4.82 -0.28
C LEU A 130 23.59 -5.84 -0.38
N GLN A 131 22.78 -5.95 0.68
CA GLN A 131 21.72 -6.96 0.75
C GLN A 131 20.68 -6.65 1.83
N ASN A 132 19.55 -7.40 1.74
CA ASN A 132 18.47 -7.39 2.68
C ASN A 132 18.27 -8.79 3.30
N GLU A 133 18.01 -8.86 4.62
CA GLU A 133 17.58 -10.06 5.36
C GLU A 133 18.38 -11.33 5.03
N SER A 134 19.70 -11.23 4.96
CA SER A 134 20.59 -12.31 4.59
C SER A 134 21.71 -12.47 5.62
N THR A 135 22.38 -13.60 5.59
CA THR A 135 23.53 -13.88 6.46
C THR A 135 24.83 -13.74 5.67
N LEU A 136 25.17 -12.52 5.25
CA LEU A 136 26.41 -12.27 4.55
C LEU A 136 27.59 -12.52 5.49
N PRO A 137 28.55 -13.42 5.15
CA PRO A 137 29.74 -13.59 5.93
C PRO A 137 30.50 -12.26 6.07
N ARG A 138 30.92 -11.95 7.29
CA ARG A 138 31.53 -10.65 7.63
C ARG A 138 32.72 -10.32 6.74
N GLU A 139 33.59 -11.29 6.52
CA GLU A 139 34.80 -11.11 5.68
C GLU A 139 34.44 -10.81 4.22
N PHE A 140 33.41 -11.44 3.69
CA PHE A 140 32.93 -11.19 2.34
C PHE A 140 32.23 -9.83 2.21
N ALA A 141 31.47 -9.42 3.22
CA ALA A 141 30.90 -8.07 3.29
C ALA A 141 32.00 -6.99 3.33
N GLN A 142 33.10 -7.25 4.04
CA GLN A 142 34.28 -6.37 4.06
C GLN A 142 34.94 -6.30 2.70
N GLU A 143 35.18 -7.44 2.02
CA GLU A 143 35.72 -7.48 0.67
C GLU A 143 34.88 -6.69 -0.32
N CYS A 144 33.54 -6.89 -0.31
CA CYS A 144 32.59 -6.13 -1.14
C CYS A 144 32.65 -4.62 -0.83
N SER A 145 32.73 -4.27 0.45
CA SER A 145 32.81 -2.87 0.89
C SER A 145 34.09 -2.17 0.38
N GLU A 146 35.23 -2.85 0.37
CA GLU A 146 36.43 -2.29 -0.20
C GLU A 146 36.34 -2.12 -1.72
N ILE A 147 35.75 -3.06 -2.44
CA ILE A 147 35.46 -2.91 -3.88
C ILE A 147 34.66 -1.65 -4.16
N ILE A 148 33.59 -1.39 -3.36
CA ILE A 148 32.78 -0.18 -3.50
C ILE A 148 33.65 1.06 -3.26
N ARG A 149 34.45 1.09 -2.18
CA ARG A 149 35.31 2.24 -1.81
C ARG A 149 36.41 2.52 -2.83
N GLU A 150 36.91 1.49 -3.52
CA GLU A 150 37.86 1.64 -4.63
C GLU A 150 37.20 2.29 -5.85
N MET A 151 35.98 1.86 -6.18
CA MET A 151 35.25 2.33 -7.37
C MET A 151 34.53 3.67 -7.14
N ASP A 152 34.13 3.93 -5.89
CA ASP A 152 33.48 5.17 -5.42
C ASP A 152 34.22 5.68 -4.17
N PRO A 153 35.25 6.51 -4.31
CA PRO A 153 36.00 7.05 -3.16
C PRO A 153 35.15 7.85 -2.19
N THR A 154 33.97 8.37 -2.61
CA THR A 154 33.05 9.09 -1.70
C THR A 154 32.45 8.18 -0.64
N ALA A 155 32.44 6.86 -0.88
CA ALA A 155 32.02 5.86 0.10
C ALA A 155 32.97 5.74 1.32
N ARG A 156 34.17 6.31 1.23
CA ARG A 156 35.08 6.39 2.40
C ARG A 156 34.70 7.46 3.38
N THR A 157 34.12 8.58 2.91
CA THR A 157 33.88 9.79 3.73
C THR A 157 32.46 10.26 3.81
N MET A 158 31.65 10.09 2.76
CA MET A 158 30.31 10.65 2.64
C MET A 158 29.23 9.58 2.54
N ARG A 159 29.21 8.80 1.44
CA ARG A 159 28.26 7.70 1.27
C ARG A 159 28.54 6.59 2.26
N ILE A 160 27.49 5.90 2.69
CA ILE A 160 27.66 4.73 3.56
C ILE A 160 27.38 3.44 2.79
N ILE A 161 27.98 2.37 3.25
CA ILE A 161 27.74 1.01 2.76
C ILE A 161 26.97 0.28 3.85
N THR A 162 25.84 -0.30 3.48
CA THR A 162 24.95 -0.93 4.45
C THR A 162 24.53 -2.33 4.05
N THR A 163 24.10 -3.08 5.05
CA THR A 163 23.10 -4.15 4.90
C THR A 163 21.80 -3.68 5.57
N CYS A 164 20.68 -4.35 5.28
CA CYS A 164 19.44 -4.17 6.02
C CYS A 164 19.03 -5.53 6.62
N ASN A 165 19.15 -5.69 7.93
CA ASN A 165 19.03 -6.99 8.59
C ASN A 165 19.93 -8.06 7.96
N GLY A 166 21.11 -7.70 7.53
CA GLY A 166 21.99 -8.55 6.70
C GLY A 166 23.34 -8.90 7.33
N GLY A 167 23.58 -8.59 8.60
CA GLY A 167 24.79 -8.91 9.31
C GLY A 167 25.86 -7.81 9.28
N GLU A 168 27.03 -8.14 9.78
CA GLU A 168 28.17 -7.22 9.97
C GLU A 168 29.12 -7.22 8.76
N GLY A 169 30.05 -6.25 8.75
CA GLY A 169 31.13 -6.15 7.74
C GLY A 169 30.99 -4.96 6.81
N THR A 170 29.91 -4.19 6.94
CA THR A 170 29.69 -2.91 6.27
C THR A 170 29.84 -1.75 7.28
N ASP A 171 29.64 -0.51 6.84
CA ASP A 171 29.64 0.66 7.73
C ASP A 171 28.47 0.58 8.74
N TRP A 172 27.32 0.03 8.31
CA TRP A 172 26.11 -0.03 9.14
C TRP A 172 25.20 -1.19 8.73
N ASN A 173 24.84 -2.03 9.69
CA ASN A 173 23.70 -2.92 9.54
C ASN A 173 22.44 -2.17 9.99
N VAL A 174 21.70 -1.61 9.03
CA VAL A 174 20.45 -0.89 9.31
C VAL A 174 19.38 -1.91 9.64
N ILE A 175 18.69 -1.74 10.74
CA ILE A 175 17.66 -2.67 11.20
C ILE A 175 16.26 -2.24 10.77
N GLN A 176 15.34 -3.20 10.77
CA GLN A 176 13.91 -3.01 10.52
C GLN A 176 13.14 -2.96 11.84
N ASN A 177 11.97 -2.32 11.86
CA ASN A 177 11.11 -2.29 13.03
C ASN A 177 9.64 -2.50 12.66
N TRP A 178 9.15 -3.68 13.00
CA TRP A 178 7.80 -4.15 12.68
C TRP A 178 6.81 -4.02 13.84
N SER A 179 7.11 -3.20 14.86
CA SER A 179 6.22 -3.02 16.00
C SER A 179 4.80 -2.59 15.56
N GLY A 180 3.80 -3.23 16.14
CA GLY A 180 2.40 -3.03 15.79
C GLY A 180 1.92 -3.78 14.54
N THR A 181 2.82 -4.29 13.69
CA THR A 181 2.45 -5.09 12.50
C THR A 181 2.55 -6.58 12.77
N TYR A 182 3.74 -7.06 13.12
CA TYR A 182 3.97 -8.49 13.40
C TYR A 182 4.03 -8.78 14.90
N GLY A 183 4.12 -7.78 15.72
CA GLY A 183 4.20 -7.84 17.18
C GLY A 183 4.81 -6.57 17.72
N GLY A 184 5.16 -6.58 19.01
CA GLY A 184 5.76 -5.45 19.68
C GLY A 184 4.76 -4.36 20.07
N ASP A 185 5.26 -3.41 20.84
CA ASP A 185 4.51 -2.27 21.35
C ASP A 185 4.83 -1.03 20.51
N VAL A 186 3.90 -0.62 19.66
CA VAL A 186 4.09 0.52 18.77
C VAL A 186 4.36 1.82 19.52
N THR A 187 3.91 1.94 20.78
CA THR A 187 4.16 3.16 21.60
C THR A 187 5.64 3.35 21.93
N LYS A 188 6.43 2.29 21.85
CA LYS A 188 7.88 2.32 22.05
C LYS A 188 8.67 2.71 20.79
N TYR A 189 8.01 2.81 19.62
CA TYR A 189 8.66 3.00 18.33
C TYR A 189 9.67 4.15 18.30
N GLY A 190 9.30 5.34 18.77
CA GLY A 190 10.21 6.50 18.81
C GLY A 190 11.43 6.29 19.71
N LYS A 191 11.25 5.62 20.86
CA LYS A 191 12.33 5.25 21.77
C LYS A 191 13.26 4.21 21.14
N GLU A 192 12.69 3.21 20.46
CA GLU A 192 13.47 2.18 19.75
C GLU A 192 14.27 2.81 18.60
N LEU A 193 13.66 3.70 17.82
CA LEU A 193 14.33 4.42 16.74
C LEU A 193 15.52 5.26 17.24
N SER A 194 15.42 5.82 18.45
CA SER A 194 16.48 6.65 19.06
C SER A 194 17.62 5.83 19.70
N GLN A 195 17.58 4.51 19.69
CA GLN A 195 18.66 3.69 20.22
C GLN A 195 19.91 3.79 19.32
N LYS A 196 21.10 3.79 19.96
CA LYS A 196 22.38 3.99 19.29
C LYS A 196 22.60 3.08 18.05
N ASN A 197 22.03 1.88 18.08
CA ASN A 197 22.20 0.91 16.99
C ASN A 197 21.12 1.05 15.90
N GLN A 198 20.11 1.87 16.09
CA GLN A 198 19.02 2.04 15.16
C GLN A 198 19.12 3.33 14.35
N LEU A 199 18.94 4.47 14.89
CA LEU A 199 19.00 5.81 14.30
C LEU A 199 18.38 5.97 12.88
N LEU A 200 18.36 4.93 12.07
CA LEU A 200 17.70 4.81 10.79
C LEU A 200 16.93 3.50 10.77
N ASN A 201 15.64 3.56 10.45
CA ASN A 201 14.84 2.35 10.27
C ASN A 201 14.76 2.01 8.77
N GLY A 202 15.32 0.86 8.39
CA GLY A 202 15.37 0.41 7.00
C GLY A 202 14.04 -0.01 6.43
N GLU A 203 13.12 -0.49 7.30
CA GLU A 203 11.75 -0.84 6.93
C GLU A 203 10.82 -0.76 8.13
N TYR A 204 9.65 -0.15 7.93
CA TYR A 204 8.51 -0.21 8.86
C TYR A 204 7.21 -0.28 8.08
N GLY A 205 6.13 -0.71 8.69
CA GLY A 205 4.82 -0.77 8.05
C GLY A 205 4.39 -2.19 7.76
N ALA A 206 4.35 -2.60 6.51
CA ALA A 206 3.97 -3.93 6.03
C ALA A 206 2.56 -4.40 6.45
N TRP A 207 1.69 -3.49 6.89
CA TRP A 207 0.30 -3.84 7.18
C TRP A 207 -0.44 -4.19 5.89
N ARG A 208 -1.25 -5.24 5.91
CA ARG A 208 -2.03 -5.67 4.75
C ARG A 208 -3.47 -5.22 4.91
N SER A 209 -3.99 -4.50 3.92
CA SER A 209 -5.36 -4.00 3.93
C SER A 209 -6.31 -4.78 3.02
N ILE A 210 -5.80 -5.49 2.00
CA ILE A 210 -6.60 -6.10 0.91
C ILE A 210 -7.65 -5.16 0.30
N ASP A 211 -7.35 -3.88 0.24
CA ASP A 211 -8.22 -2.81 -0.27
C ASP A 211 -9.62 -2.78 0.40
N LEU A 212 -9.70 -3.23 1.63
CA LEU A 212 -10.95 -3.26 2.37
C LEU A 212 -11.02 -2.10 3.34
N HIS A 213 -11.94 -1.17 3.07
CA HIS A 213 -12.32 -0.18 4.04
C HIS A 213 -13.29 -0.80 5.05
N THR A 214 -12.94 -0.77 6.33
CA THR A 214 -13.80 -1.20 7.44
C THR A 214 -13.61 -0.25 8.61
N GLU A 215 -14.58 -0.20 9.51
CA GLU A 215 -14.44 0.58 10.75
C GLU A 215 -13.18 0.13 11.51
N PRO A 216 -12.40 1.07 12.08
CA PRO A 216 -11.23 0.73 12.86
C PRO A 216 -11.64 -0.07 14.09
N GLY A 217 -11.08 -1.26 14.23
CA GLY A 217 -11.20 -2.07 15.44
C GLY A 217 -10.24 -1.60 16.53
N GLU A 218 -10.18 -2.35 17.63
CA GLU A 218 -9.14 -2.15 18.63
C GLU A 218 -7.74 -2.33 18.00
N PHE A 219 -6.75 -1.61 18.54
CA PHE A 219 -5.38 -1.67 18.04
C PHE A 219 -4.70 -2.99 18.45
N GLU A 220 -4.98 -4.04 17.72
CA GLU A 220 -4.40 -5.37 17.91
C GLU A 220 -3.58 -5.80 16.70
N VAL A 221 -2.48 -6.51 16.94
CA VAL A 221 -1.62 -7.06 15.86
C VAL A 221 -2.38 -8.01 14.93
N ASN A 222 -3.34 -8.75 15.48
CA ASN A 222 -4.24 -9.63 14.73
C ASN A 222 -5.58 -8.97 14.41
N GLY A 223 -5.66 -7.67 14.47
CA GLY A 223 -6.89 -6.92 14.25
C GLY A 223 -7.42 -7.02 12.82
N VAL A 224 -8.40 -6.19 12.53
CA VAL A 224 -9.05 -6.13 11.23
C VAL A 224 -8.05 -5.69 10.14
N TRP A 225 -8.02 -6.41 9.05
CA TRP A 225 -7.20 -6.14 7.87
C TRP A 225 -7.85 -5.04 7.03
N SER A 226 -7.80 -3.79 7.49
CA SER A 226 -8.46 -2.65 6.85
C SER A 226 -7.50 -1.53 6.54
N GLU A 227 -7.87 -0.67 5.60
CA GLU A 227 -7.19 0.58 5.32
C GLU A 227 -7.18 1.51 6.54
N SER A 228 -8.32 1.65 7.24
CA SER A 228 -8.41 2.45 8.45
C SER A 228 -7.37 2.05 9.49
N ARG A 229 -7.16 0.75 9.64
CA ARG A 229 -6.17 0.22 10.57
C ARG A 229 -4.75 0.50 10.11
N MET A 230 -4.49 0.35 8.82
CA MET A 230 -3.20 0.70 8.22
C MET A 230 -2.88 2.19 8.46
N CYS A 231 -3.83 3.08 8.17
CA CYS A 231 -3.67 4.52 8.39
C CYS A 231 -3.36 4.85 9.85
N GLN A 232 -4.14 4.30 10.78
CA GLN A 232 -3.97 4.53 12.22
C GLN A 232 -2.59 4.09 12.72
N LEU A 233 -2.11 2.92 12.29
CA LEU A 233 -0.80 2.41 12.67
C LEU A 233 0.33 3.26 12.08
N MET A 234 0.25 3.58 10.78
CA MET A 234 1.29 4.37 10.11
C MET A 234 1.34 5.80 10.64
N GLU A 235 0.20 6.43 10.87
CA GLU A 235 0.13 7.78 11.44
C GLU A 235 0.72 7.83 12.86
N THR A 236 0.47 6.79 13.66
CA THR A 236 1.09 6.64 14.98
C THR A 236 2.63 6.59 14.88
N LYS A 237 3.16 5.82 13.92
CA LYS A 237 4.62 5.74 13.71
C LYS A 237 5.21 7.05 13.20
N ILE A 238 4.52 7.75 12.29
CA ILE A 238 4.92 9.09 11.83
C ILE A 238 5.03 10.04 13.02
N ARG A 239 4.02 10.10 13.89
CA ARG A 239 4.00 10.95 15.08
C ARG A 239 5.16 10.65 16.03
N LEU A 240 5.42 9.38 16.30
CA LEU A 240 6.49 8.97 17.21
C LEU A 240 7.89 9.23 16.61
N ALA A 241 8.03 9.06 15.30
CA ALA A 241 9.27 9.40 14.59
C ALA A 241 9.51 10.90 14.53
N GLU A 242 8.46 11.71 14.33
CA GLU A 242 8.52 13.18 14.39
C GLU A 242 9.01 13.67 15.75
N GLN A 243 8.57 13.02 16.85
CA GLN A 243 9.06 13.33 18.20
C GLN A 243 10.54 13.01 18.40
N ALA A 244 11.09 12.05 17.64
CA ALA A 244 12.48 11.64 17.73
C ALA A 244 13.40 12.31 16.68
N LYS A 245 12.86 13.09 15.75
CA LYS A 245 13.57 13.58 14.55
C LYS A 245 14.84 14.36 14.82
N ASP A 246 14.93 15.04 15.98
CA ASP A 246 16.09 15.83 16.35
C ASP A 246 17.28 14.98 16.87
N SER A 247 17.13 13.66 16.92
CA SER A 247 18.14 12.74 17.42
C SER A 247 18.41 11.53 16.51
N VAL A 248 17.71 11.42 15.36
CA VAL A 248 17.78 10.24 14.45
C VAL A 248 17.84 10.66 12.99
N CYS A 249 18.21 9.71 12.11
CA CYS A 249 18.27 9.94 10.66
C CYS A 249 16.90 9.90 9.99
N GLY A 250 16.05 8.93 10.34
CA GLY A 250 14.75 8.74 9.71
C GLY A 250 14.31 7.30 9.54
N GLN A 251 13.42 7.07 8.56
CA GLN A 251 12.74 5.79 8.39
C GLN A 251 12.29 5.57 6.94
N PHE A 252 12.13 4.29 6.54
CA PHE A 252 11.63 3.88 5.24
C PHE A 252 10.34 3.06 5.38
N GLN A 253 9.26 3.53 4.75
CA GLN A 253 7.97 2.82 4.70
C GLN A 253 8.06 1.59 3.78
N TRP A 254 7.61 0.45 4.27
CA TRP A 254 7.39 -0.77 3.50
C TRP A 254 5.91 -0.92 3.22
N ILE A 255 5.42 -0.71 2.05
CA ILE A 255 6.01 -0.53 0.72
C ILE A 255 5.14 0.44 -0.08
N PHE A 256 5.65 1.08 -1.14
CA PHE A 256 4.86 2.03 -1.91
C PHE A 256 3.72 1.36 -2.68
N SER A 257 4.03 0.39 -3.54
CA SER A 257 3.03 -0.34 -4.31
C SER A 257 2.85 -1.77 -3.82
N SER A 258 1.62 -2.22 -3.71
CA SER A 258 1.33 -3.65 -3.58
C SER A 258 1.87 -4.41 -4.81
N HIS A 259 2.25 -5.66 -4.65
CA HIS A 259 2.95 -6.40 -5.69
C HIS A 259 2.51 -7.86 -5.76
N ASP A 260 2.83 -8.52 -6.87
CA ASP A 260 2.64 -9.96 -7.03
C ASP A 260 3.42 -10.74 -5.98
N ASN A 261 2.79 -11.77 -5.47
CA ASN A 261 3.41 -12.69 -4.54
C ASN A 261 2.78 -14.08 -4.66
N PRO A 262 2.88 -14.71 -5.84
CA PRO A 262 2.21 -15.98 -6.08
C PRO A 262 2.82 -17.10 -5.24
N GLY A 263 2.16 -17.45 -4.14
CA GLY A 263 2.52 -18.59 -3.32
C GLY A 263 3.82 -18.44 -2.53
N ARG A 264 4.19 -17.21 -2.10
CA ARG A 264 5.34 -17.01 -1.20
C ARG A 264 5.21 -17.90 0.03
N ARG A 265 6.16 -18.79 0.18
CA ARG A 265 6.36 -19.59 1.37
C ARG A 265 7.79 -19.41 1.86
N GLN A 266 7.93 -18.88 3.06
CA GLN A 266 9.20 -18.91 3.78
C GLN A 266 9.08 -19.99 4.86
N PRO A 267 10.06 -20.89 5.01
CA PRO A 267 9.97 -22.03 5.93
C PRO A 267 9.68 -21.62 7.38
N ASP A 268 10.11 -20.43 7.77
CA ASP A 268 10.03 -19.90 9.13
C ASP A 268 9.02 -18.77 9.29
N GLU A 269 8.40 -18.32 8.22
CA GLU A 269 7.28 -17.39 8.29
C GLU A 269 5.99 -18.16 8.54
N ALA A 270 5.23 -17.69 9.51
CA ALA A 270 3.87 -18.11 9.69
C ALA A 270 3.08 -17.90 8.40
N PHE A 271 2.42 -18.95 7.93
CA PHE A 271 1.51 -18.84 6.81
C PHE A 271 0.26 -18.08 7.25
N ARG A 272 0.22 -16.79 7.00
CA ARG A 272 -0.88 -15.92 7.41
C ARG A 272 -2.09 -16.13 6.51
N LYS A 273 -3.30 -16.11 7.09
CA LYS A 273 -4.54 -16.23 6.30
C LYS A 273 -4.64 -15.20 5.18
N ILE A 274 -4.12 -13.99 5.42
CA ILE A 274 -4.09 -12.92 4.44
C ILE A 274 -3.19 -13.22 3.23
N ASP A 275 -2.14 -14.02 3.39
CA ASP A 275 -1.26 -14.41 2.29
C ASP A 275 -1.95 -15.41 1.32
N LYS A 276 -3.14 -15.92 1.70
CA LYS A 276 -4.00 -16.74 0.83
C LYS A 276 -4.93 -15.92 -0.07
N VAL A 277 -4.97 -14.61 0.10
CA VAL A 277 -5.84 -13.74 -0.68
C VAL A 277 -5.17 -13.38 -1.99
N GLY A 278 -5.49 -14.14 -3.03
CA GLY A 278 -5.03 -13.88 -4.39
C GLY A 278 -3.52 -13.92 -4.56
N PRO A 279 -3.00 -13.53 -5.74
CA PRO A 279 -1.58 -13.52 -6.01
C PRO A 279 -0.84 -12.29 -5.50
N PHE A 280 -1.50 -11.38 -4.79
CA PHE A 280 -0.95 -10.08 -4.40
C PHE A 280 -0.56 -10.00 -2.93
N ASN A 281 0.47 -9.22 -2.66
CA ASN A 281 0.88 -8.80 -1.34
C ASN A 281 0.39 -7.36 -1.10
N TYR A 282 -0.74 -7.22 -0.42
CA TYR A 282 -1.47 -5.95 -0.20
C TYR A 282 -0.87 -5.12 0.94
N LYS A 283 0.37 -4.66 0.79
CA LYS A 283 1.08 -3.82 1.78
C LYS A 283 1.32 -2.38 1.29
N GLY A 284 0.92 -2.09 0.05
CA GLY A 284 1.21 -0.83 -0.63
C GLY A 284 0.41 0.35 -0.09
N LEU A 285 0.91 1.53 -0.38
CA LEU A 285 0.16 2.79 -0.29
C LEU A 285 -0.73 2.97 -1.53
N VAL A 286 -0.38 2.27 -2.59
CA VAL A 286 -1.17 2.14 -3.81
C VAL A 286 -1.37 0.66 -4.14
N THR A 287 -2.44 0.36 -4.87
CA THR A 287 -2.72 -0.98 -5.37
C THR A 287 -1.70 -1.40 -6.44
N PRO A 288 -1.65 -2.68 -6.85
CA PRO A 288 -0.82 -3.11 -7.97
C PRO A 288 -1.17 -2.43 -9.31
N TRP A 289 -2.38 -1.91 -9.46
CA TRP A 289 -2.84 -1.14 -10.62
C TRP A 289 -2.79 0.37 -10.43
N GLU A 290 -2.09 0.84 -9.37
CA GLU A 290 -1.75 2.24 -9.07
C GLU A 290 -2.90 3.11 -8.54
N GLU A 291 -4.01 2.53 -8.11
CA GLU A 291 -5.05 3.21 -7.36
C GLU A 291 -4.51 3.64 -5.98
N PRO A 292 -4.48 4.93 -5.62
CA PRO A 292 -4.07 5.37 -4.30
C PRO A 292 -5.07 4.94 -3.23
N LEU A 293 -4.56 4.45 -2.10
CA LEU A 293 -5.35 4.08 -0.93
C LEU A 293 -5.46 5.25 0.06
N ASP A 294 -6.35 5.16 1.05
CA ASP A 294 -6.50 6.17 2.11
C ASP A 294 -5.15 6.49 2.78
N VAL A 295 -4.30 5.49 2.95
CA VAL A 295 -2.97 5.65 3.54
C VAL A 295 -2.03 6.51 2.70
N TYR A 296 -2.17 6.53 1.37
CA TYR A 296 -1.43 7.43 0.48
C TYR A 296 -1.73 8.89 0.82
N TYR A 297 -3.00 9.21 0.97
CA TYR A 297 -3.46 10.56 1.32
C TYR A 297 -3.08 10.94 2.76
N MET A 298 -3.08 9.97 3.68
CA MET A 298 -2.58 10.16 5.04
C MET A 298 -1.09 10.56 5.04
N TYR A 299 -0.23 9.88 4.26
CA TYR A 299 1.18 10.26 4.11
C TYR A 299 1.33 11.64 3.49
N ARG A 300 0.61 11.91 2.41
CA ARG A 300 0.64 13.20 1.73
C ARG A 300 0.25 14.35 2.67
N ALA A 301 -0.81 14.18 3.46
CA ALA A 301 -1.25 15.18 4.46
C ALA A 301 -0.19 15.49 5.51
N ASN A 302 0.65 14.49 5.86
CA ASN A 302 1.69 14.64 6.88
C ASN A 302 3.04 15.13 6.34
N TYR A 303 3.35 14.85 5.07
CA TYR A 303 4.69 15.09 4.52
C TYR A 303 4.76 16.25 3.52
N VAL A 304 3.66 16.65 2.92
CA VAL A 304 3.62 17.76 1.96
C VAL A 304 3.18 19.03 2.66
N PRO A 305 3.97 20.14 2.61
CA PRO A 305 3.52 21.41 3.16
C PRO A 305 2.33 22.01 2.39
N ALA A 306 1.32 22.52 3.10
CA ALA A 306 0.16 23.20 2.48
C ALA A 306 0.54 24.40 1.58
N ALA A 307 1.66 25.06 1.86
CA ALA A 307 2.16 26.15 1.03
C ALA A 307 2.64 25.69 -0.36
N LYS A 308 3.01 24.40 -0.49
CA LYS A 308 3.46 23.80 -1.74
C LYS A 308 2.28 23.20 -2.51
N ASP A 309 1.48 22.39 -1.82
CA ASP A 309 0.38 21.64 -2.43
C ASP A 309 -0.68 21.34 -1.37
N PRO A 310 -1.66 22.25 -1.18
CA PRO A 310 -2.71 22.06 -0.19
C PRO A 310 -3.65 20.95 -0.58
N MET A 311 -4.10 20.16 0.42
CA MET A 311 -5.04 19.08 0.21
C MET A 311 -6.02 18.92 1.36
N VAL A 312 -7.17 18.36 1.05
CA VAL A 312 -8.14 17.75 1.97
C VAL A 312 -8.62 16.45 1.35
N TYR A 313 -8.70 15.40 2.13
CA TYR A 313 -9.23 14.10 1.74
C TYR A 313 -10.16 13.58 2.83
N LEU A 314 -11.45 13.43 2.52
CA LEU A 314 -12.45 12.84 3.40
C LEU A 314 -12.28 11.32 3.45
N VAL A 315 -12.16 10.76 4.63
CA VAL A 315 -12.03 9.31 4.82
C VAL A 315 -13.42 8.68 4.87
N SER A 316 -13.79 7.78 3.99
CA SER A 316 -13.09 7.28 2.83
C SER A 316 -14.01 7.36 1.61
N HIS A 317 -13.45 7.63 0.43
CA HIS A 317 -14.17 7.64 -0.84
C HIS A 317 -14.69 6.25 -1.23
N THR A 318 -14.02 5.19 -0.77
CA THR A 318 -14.42 3.80 -1.01
C THR A 318 -15.54 3.30 -0.09
N TRP A 319 -15.99 4.11 0.87
CA TRP A 319 -17.01 3.71 1.85
C TRP A 319 -18.28 4.60 1.81
N ALA A 320 -18.89 4.71 0.65
CA ALA A 320 -20.13 5.46 0.45
C ALA A 320 -21.33 4.84 1.20
N ASP A 321 -21.32 3.52 1.43
CA ASP A 321 -22.41 2.77 2.04
C ASP A 321 -22.42 2.79 3.57
N ARG A 322 -21.56 3.57 4.20
CA ARG A 322 -21.45 3.65 5.67
C ARG A 322 -22.74 4.07 6.37
N PHE A 323 -23.73 4.61 5.65
CA PHE A 323 -25.02 5.02 6.13
C PHE A 323 -26.22 4.24 5.52
N GLU A 324 -26.00 3.07 4.96
CA GLU A 324 -27.08 2.23 4.41
C GLU A 324 -28.24 2.01 5.39
N LYS A 325 -27.96 1.97 6.69
CA LYS A 325 -28.99 1.85 7.75
C LYS A 325 -29.66 3.20 8.08
N GLY A 326 -29.42 4.23 7.29
CA GLY A 326 -29.99 5.56 7.43
C GLY A 326 -29.21 6.47 8.41
N ARG A 327 -29.83 7.62 8.69
CA ARG A 327 -29.27 8.69 9.53
C ARG A 327 -28.81 8.19 10.90
N ARG A 328 -27.58 8.52 11.26
CA ARG A 328 -27.01 8.24 12.57
C ARG A 328 -25.94 9.25 12.95
N ARG A 329 -25.58 9.29 14.22
CA ARG A 329 -24.38 9.99 14.65
C ARG A 329 -23.15 9.15 14.31
N ALA A 330 -22.13 9.82 13.79
CA ALA A 330 -20.90 9.18 13.36
C ALA A 330 -19.68 10.09 13.60
N THR A 331 -18.50 9.51 13.61
CA THR A 331 -17.25 10.24 13.50
C THR A 331 -16.90 10.38 12.02
N ILE A 332 -16.59 11.61 11.61
CA ILE A 332 -16.09 11.91 10.27
C ILE A 332 -14.62 12.30 10.38
N GLU A 333 -13.80 11.72 9.53
CA GLU A 333 -12.36 11.94 9.51
C GLU A 333 -11.93 12.57 8.19
N ALA A 334 -10.85 13.36 8.23
CA ALA A 334 -10.22 13.90 7.03
C ALA A 334 -8.71 14.01 7.22
N TYR A 335 -7.97 13.64 6.19
CA TYR A 335 -6.54 13.91 6.07
C TYR A 335 -6.36 15.26 5.38
N SER A 336 -5.54 16.12 5.94
CA SER A 336 -5.26 17.43 5.35
C SER A 336 -3.97 18.01 5.90
N ASN A 337 -3.23 18.72 5.06
CA ASN A 337 -2.07 19.52 5.45
C ASN A 337 -2.43 20.99 5.71
N CYS A 338 -3.70 21.39 5.56
CA CYS A 338 -4.16 22.74 5.79
C CYS A 338 -4.12 23.15 7.28
N ASP A 339 -4.09 24.45 7.56
CA ASP A 339 -4.08 24.97 8.93
C ASP A 339 -5.38 24.65 9.69
N SER A 340 -6.48 24.54 8.95
CA SER A 340 -7.80 24.13 9.46
C SER A 340 -8.70 23.62 8.36
N VAL A 341 -9.67 22.81 8.75
CA VAL A 341 -10.70 22.25 7.86
C VAL A 341 -12.07 22.54 8.43
N LEU A 342 -12.99 22.99 7.58
CA LEU A 342 -14.41 23.17 7.86
C LEU A 342 -15.18 22.02 7.20
N LEU A 343 -16.09 21.41 7.95
CA LEU A 343 -16.93 20.32 7.45
C LEU A 343 -18.40 20.76 7.36
N TYR A 344 -19.04 20.41 6.25
CA TYR A 344 -20.45 20.66 5.94
C TYR A 344 -21.15 19.38 5.51
N ASN A 345 -22.45 19.28 5.83
CA ASN A 345 -23.32 18.20 5.36
C ASN A 345 -24.25 18.70 4.21
N ASP A 346 -23.67 19.49 3.29
CA ASP A 346 -24.32 20.05 2.11
C ASP A 346 -23.26 20.68 1.19
N MET A 347 -23.67 21.09 -0.01
CA MET A 347 -22.80 21.72 -1.01
C MET A 347 -22.49 23.20 -0.77
N ILE A 348 -23.22 23.87 0.11
CA ILE A 348 -23.01 25.30 0.39
C ILE A 348 -22.55 25.55 1.83
N ASN A 349 -22.02 26.74 2.07
CA ASN A 349 -21.60 27.19 3.40
C ASN A 349 -22.81 27.70 4.20
N ASP A 350 -23.64 26.78 4.70
CA ASP A 350 -24.80 27.13 5.52
C ASP A 350 -24.57 26.77 7.00
N LYS A 351 -25.12 27.60 7.89
CA LYS A 351 -25.03 27.37 9.35
C LYS A 351 -25.81 26.13 9.80
N VAL A 352 -26.88 25.76 9.10
CA VAL A 352 -27.73 24.61 9.46
C VAL A 352 -27.01 23.29 9.19
N THR A 353 -26.23 23.22 8.12
CA THR A 353 -25.50 22.03 7.67
C THR A 353 -24.02 22.03 8.09
N TYR A 354 -23.57 23.09 8.77
CA TYR A 354 -22.20 23.22 9.26
C TYR A 354 -21.93 22.27 10.43
N LEU A 355 -20.98 21.35 10.24
CA LEU A 355 -20.60 20.35 11.24
C LEU A 355 -19.44 20.78 12.12
N GLY A 356 -18.76 21.84 11.79
CA GLY A 356 -17.72 22.43 12.62
C GLY A 356 -16.35 22.63 11.93
N ARG A 357 -15.52 23.43 12.58
CA ARG A 357 -14.13 23.70 12.19
C ARG A 357 -13.17 22.95 13.12
N LYS A 358 -12.15 22.35 12.55
CA LYS A 358 -11.03 21.76 13.29
C LYS A 358 -9.72 22.45 12.86
N LYS A 359 -8.76 22.51 13.78
CA LYS A 359 -7.40 23.02 13.53
C LYS A 359 -6.45 21.85 13.38
N ASN A 360 -5.38 22.06 12.61
CA ASN A 360 -4.28 21.11 12.51
C ASN A 360 -3.54 21.01 13.84
N ASN A 361 -3.29 19.79 14.30
CA ASN A 361 -2.60 19.50 15.57
C ASN A 361 -1.14 19.06 15.37
N GLY A 362 -0.60 19.18 14.14
CA GLY A 362 0.76 18.82 13.78
C GLY A 362 0.92 17.45 13.13
N THR A 363 2.15 17.11 12.79
CA THR A 363 2.51 15.88 12.10
C THR A 363 2.11 14.63 12.88
N GLY A 364 1.55 13.65 12.19
CA GLY A 364 1.05 12.41 12.78
C GLY A 364 -0.32 12.56 13.43
N THR A 365 -1.12 13.53 12.94
CA THR A 365 -2.52 13.75 13.37
C THR A 365 -3.40 14.06 12.17
N HIS A 366 -4.68 13.75 12.28
CA HIS A 366 -5.70 14.06 11.28
C HIS A 366 -6.87 14.85 11.92
N PHE A 367 -7.80 15.27 11.06
CA PHE A 367 -8.98 16.02 11.50
C PHE A 367 -10.11 15.05 11.82
N MET A 368 -10.76 15.22 12.97
CA MET A 368 -11.83 14.34 13.44
C MET A 368 -13.02 15.15 13.98
N TRP A 369 -14.21 14.86 13.49
CA TRP A 369 -15.49 15.41 13.98
C TRP A 369 -16.29 14.27 14.63
N GLU A 370 -16.09 14.09 15.92
CA GLU A 370 -16.73 13.04 16.70
C GLU A 370 -18.23 13.30 16.91
N ASN A 371 -19.01 12.21 16.87
CA ASN A 371 -20.41 12.19 17.24
C ASN A 371 -21.28 13.23 16.52
N ARG A 372 -21.07 13.43 15.20
CA ARG A 372 -21.85 14.34 14.37
C ARG A 372 -23.11 13.65 13.86
N ASP A 373 -24.22 14.40 13.83
CA ASP A 373 -25.48 13.97 13.25
C ASP A 373 -25.44 14.19 11.74
N ILE A 374 -25.28 13.13 10.97
CA ILE A 374 -25.20 13.17 9.51
C ILE A 374 -26.59 12.87 8.95
N ARG A 375 -27.18 13.87 8.35
CA ARG A 375 -28.54 13.83 7.84
C ARG A 375 -28.60 13.63 6.33
N TYR A 376 -27.77 14.39 5.61
CA TYR A 376 -27.82 14.46 4.16
C TYR A 376 -26.69 13.66 3.50
N ASN A 377 -26.92 13.28 2.27
CA ASN A 377 -26.04 12.42 1.49
C ASN A 377 -24.75 13.08 0.95
N VAL A 378 -24.47 14.32 1.35
CA VAL A 378 -23.22 15.00 0.96
C VAL A 378 -22.40 15.33 2.19
N LEU A 379 -21.11 14.98 2.17
CA LEU A 379 -20.10 15.56 3.04
C LEU A 379 -19.15 16.38 2.19
N ARG A 380 -18.89 17.63 2.62
CA ARG A 380 -17.98 18.56 1.97
C ARG A 380 -17.03 19.14 2.99
N ALA A 381 -15.74 18.98 2.74
CA ALA A 381 -14.66 19.50 3.57
C ALA A 381 -13.90 20.59 2.83
N VAL A 382 -13.68 21.72 3.49
CA VAL A 382 -12.94 22.88 2.92
C VAL A 382 -11.71 23.16 3.78
N GLY A 383 -10.54 23.04 3.18
CA GLY A 383 -9.25 23.33 3.79
C GLY A 383 -8.84 24.78 3.67
N TYR A 384 -8.33 25.34 4.75
CA TYR A 384 -7.87 26.74 4.83
C TYR A 384 -6.38 26.80 5.14
N HIS A 385 -5.64 27.59 4.37
CA HIS A 385 -4.26 27.95 4.65
C HIS A 385 -4.12 29.46 4.72
N LYS A 386 -3.52 30.00 5.80
CA LYS A 386 -3.40 31.45 6.05
C LYS A 386 -4.72 32.21 5.91
N GLY A 387 -5.80 31.57 6.38
CA GLY A 387 -7.14 32.17 6.39
C GLY A 387 -7.89 32.15 5.04
N LYS A 388 -7.33 31.56 3.99
CA LYS A 388 -7.96 31.43 2.68
C LYS A 388 -8.35 29.97 2.42
N PRO A 389 -9.51 29.71 1.77
CA PRO A 389 -9.83 28.36 1.28
C PRO A 389 -8.86 28.01 0.14
N VAL A 390 -8.25 26.83 0.21
CA VAL A 390 -7.21 26.41 -0.73
C VAL A 390 -7.40 25.00 -1.27
N ALA A 391 -8.22 24.18 -0.61
CA ALA A 391 -8.54 22.82 -1.04
C ALA A 391 -9.96 22.46 -0.63
N GLU A 392 -10.58 21.57 -1.38
CA GLU A 392 -11.95 21.10 -1.12
C GLU A 392 -12.04 19.63 -1.48
N ASP A 393 -12.84 18.88 -0.70
CA ASP A 393 -13.14 17.50 -0.99
C ASP A 393 -14.60 17.17 -0.70
N ILE A 394 -15.20 16.30 -1.52
CA ILE A 394 -16.62 16.00 -1.50
C ILE A 394 -16.80 14.50 -1.67
N ILE A 395 -17.62 13.90 -0.79
CA ILE A 395 -18.13 12.53 -0.97
C ILE A 395 -19.65 12.52 -0.96
N VAL A 396 -20.23 11.64 -1.78
CA VAL A 396 -21.65 11.37 -1.80
C VAL A 396 -21.92 10.02 -1.15
N LEU A 397 -22.83 10.02 -0.18
CA LEU A 397 -23.14 8.90 0.68
C LEU A 397 -24.45 8.23 0.27
N ASN A 398 -24.52 6.90 0.39
CA ASN A 398 -25.74 6.14 0.18
C ASN A 398 -26.57 6.04 1.47
N GLY A 399 -27.89 5.81 1.32
CA GLY A 399 -28.79 5.56 2.44
C GLY A 399 -29.26 6.79 3.23
N LEU A 400 -28.95 8.01 2.76
CA LEU A 400 -29.33 9.27 3.40
C LEU A 400 -30.26 10.13 2.52
N GLU A 401 -30.95 11.11 3.14
CA GLU A 401 -31.72 12.11 2.42
C GLU A 401 -30.82 12.92 1.49
N GLN A 402 -31.31 13.26 0.30
CA GLN A 402 -30.58 14.13 -0.61
C GLN A 402 -30.33 15.51 0.03
N ALA A 403 -29.12 16.02 -0.12
CA ALA A 403 -28.75 17.33 0.39
C ALA A 403 -29.59 18.44 -0.26
N PRO A 404 -29.97 19.49 0.49
CA PRO A 404 -30.80 20.57 -0.03
C PRO A 404 -30.24 21.26 -1.27
N HIS A 405 -28.92 21.35 -1.37
CA HIS A 405 -28.22 21.98 -2.49
C HIS A 405 -27.44 20.97 -3.34
N PHE A 406 -27.91 19.73 -3.42
CA PHE A 406 -27.28 18.67 -4.20
C PHE A 406 -27.11 19.04 -5.68
N ASP A 407 -28.05 19.82 -6.25
CA ASP A 407 -28.00 20.24 -7.65
C ASP A 407 -26.77 21.10 -8.01
N VAL A 408 -26.06 21.65 -7.03
CA VAL A 408 -24.78 22.34 -7.25
C VAL A 408 -23.77 21.40 -7.90
N LEU A 409 -23.80 20.10 -7.61
CA LEU A 409 -22.94 19.10 -8.23
C LEU A 409 -23.20 18.95 -9.75
N TYR A 410 -24.38 19.35 -10.23
CA TYR A 410 -24.77 19.29 -11.64
C TYR A 410 -24.66 20.62 -12.39
N GLN A 411 -24.19 21.70 -11.75
CA GLN A 411 -24.17 23.04 -12.34
C GLN A 411 -23.42 23.13 -13.68
N ASN A 412 -22.42 22.27 -13.88
CA ASN A 412 -21.58 22.22 -15.10
C ASN A 412 -21.91 21.00 -15.98
N ALA A 413 -23.02 20.30 -15.70
CA ALA A 413 -23.40 19.11 -16.46
C ALA A 413 -23.77 19.47 -17.91
N LYS A 414 -23.24 18.70 -18.85
CA LYS A 414 -23.50 18.77 -20.28
C LYS A 414 -24.25 17.51 -20.73
N PRO A 415 -25.02 17.57 -21.82
CA PRO A 415 -25.75 16.41 -22.36
C PRO A 415 -24.82 15.47 -23.13
N VAL A 416 -23.76 14.97 -22.47
CA VAL A 416 -22.65 14.24 -23.12
C VAL A 416 -23.08 12.88 -23.70
N LEU A 417 -24.13 12.27 -23.15
CA LEU A 417 -24.69 10.99 -23.62
C LEU A 417 -25.78 11.16 -24.68
N LYS A 418 -26.20 12.40 -24.98
CA LYS A 418 -27.17 12.65 -26.04
C LYS A 418 -26.63 12.07 -27.35
N GLY A 419 -27.43 11.22 -27.99
CA GLY A 419 -27.10 10.69 -29.31
C GLY A 419 -26.99 11.77 -30.37
N GLU A 420 -26.19 11.54 -31.39
CA GLU A 420 -26.04 12.41 -32.56
C GLU A 420 -27.23 12.23 -33.51
N ASP A 421 -27.81 13.33 -33.96
CA ASP A 421 -28.94 13.29 -34.88
C ASP A 421 -28.54 12.67 -36.22
N GLY A 422 -29.39 11.80 -36.77
CA GLY A 422 -29.14 11.10 -38.04
C GLY A 422 -28.29 9.83 -37.92
N TYR A 423 -27.90 9.45 -36.71
CA TYR A 423 -27.22 8.18 -36.46
C TYR A 423 -28.15 7.16 -35.82
N ASN A 424 -28.04 5.90 -36.25
CA ASN A 424 -28.65 4.75 -35.61
C ASN A 424 -27.62 4.09 -34.66
N TYR A 425 -27.90 4.05 -33.37
CA TYR A 425 -27.00 3.45 -32.37
C TYR A 425 -27.27 1.96 -32.23
N LEU A 426 -26.26 1.17 -32.57
CA LEU A 426 -26.29 -0.29 -32.54
C LEU A 426 -25.94 -0.83 -31.15
N TYR A 427 -24.95 -0.21 -30.50
CA TYR A 427 -24.46 -0.61 -29.19
C TYR A 427 -24.31 0.62 -28.29
N ARG A 428 -24.66 0.45 -27.01
CA ARG A 428 -24.30 1.31 -25.89
C ARG A 428 -23.93 0.39 -24.74
N ILE A 429 -22.67 0.41 -24.35
CA ILE A 429 -22.11 -0.51 -23.36
C ILE A 429 -21.63 0.29 -22.13
N ASN A 430 -22.09 -0.12 -20.96
CA ASN A 430 -21.57 0.33 -19.65
C ASN A 430 -20.42 -0.61 -19.26
N CYS A 431 -19.18 -0.13 -19.44
CA CYS A 431 -18.00 -0.96 -19.26
C CYS A 431 -17.76 -1.23 -17.78
N GLY A 432 -17.85 -2.50 -17.37
CA GLY A 432 -17.68 -2.92 -15.98
C GLY A 432 -18.85 -2.60 -15.05
N GLY A 433 -19.98 -2.06 -15.58
CA GLY A 433 -21.18 -1.76 -14.81
C GLY A 433 -22.39 -2.59 -15.23
N ASP A 434 -23.46 -2.49 -14.46
CA ASP A 434 -24.75 -3.10 -14.77
C ASP A 434 -25.51 -2.31 -15.85
N ASP A 435 -26.65 -2.87 -16.31
CA ASP A 435 -27.57 -2.16 -17.18
C ASP A 435 -27.96 -0.81 -16.58
N TYR A 436 -27.88 0.25 -17.38
CA TYR A 436 -28.15 1.61 -16.96
C TYR A 436 -28.98 2.36 -18.00
N THR A 437 -30.06 2.99 -17.59
CA THR A 437 -30.84 3.91 -18.43
C THR A 437 -30.43 5.34 -18.14
N ASP A 438 -29.90 6.03 -19.15
CA ASP A 438 -29.43 7.41 -19.01
C ASP A 438 -30.56 8.46 -18.92
N SER A 439 -30.20 9.70 -18.68
CA SER A 439 -31.12 10.83 -18.57
C SER A 439 -31.91 11.13 -19.87
N PHE A 440 -31.53 10.53 -21.00
CA PHE A 440 -32.20 10.61 -22.28
C PHE A 440 -33.11 9.41 -22.58
N GLY A 441 -33.23 8.47 -21.62
CA GLY A 441 -34.02 7.25 -21.75
C GLY A 441 -33.33 6.17 -22.61
N GLN A 442 -32.04 6.23 -22.82
CA GLN A 442 -31.27 5.29 -23.62
C GLN A 442 -30.67 4.21 -22.72
N LEU A 443 -30.83 2.94 -23.10
CA LEU A 443 -30.27 1.81 -22.38
C LEU A 443 -28.80 1.63 -22.71
N TRP A 444 -27.94 1.63 -21.70
CA TRP A 444 -26.56 1.18 -21.73
C TRP A 444 -26.50 -0.21 -21.11
N MET A 445 -26.12 -1.19 -21.92
CA MET A 445 -26.06 -2.58 -21.49
C MET A 445 -24.77 -2.86 -20.72
N GLN A 446 -24.84 -3.73 -19.74
CA GLN A 446 -23.63 -4.27 -19.09
C GLN A 446 -22.74 -4.94 -20.15
N ASP A 447 -21.44 -4.82 -19.95
CA ASP A 447 -20.52 -5.58 -20.79
C ASP A 447 -20.49 -7.06 -20.37
N ASN A 448 -20.07 -7.91 -21.29
CA ASN A 448 -19.97 -9.35 -21.05
C ASN A 448 -18.86 -9.97 -21.89
N THR A 449 -18.59 -11.26 -21.67
CA THR A 449 -17.54 -12.00 -22.38
C THR A 449 -17.71 -12.11 -23.89
N HIS A 450 -18.87 -11.73 -24.42
CA HIS A 450 -19.07 -11.70 -25.88
C HIS A 450 -18.47 -10.47 -26.54
N TYR A 451 -18.43 -9.34 -25.81
CA TYR A 451 -17.98 -8.06 -26.31
C TYR A 451 -16.62 -7.65 -25.78
N SER A 452 -16.21 -8.19 -24.62
CA SER A 452 -14.97 -7.80 -23.99
C SER A 452 -14.08 -9.00 -23.69
N ARG A 453 -12.80 -8.81 -23.96
CA ARG A 453 -11.71 -9.59 -23.38
C ARG A 453 -10.85 -8.66 -22.62
N SER A 454 -10.95 -8.69 -21.32
CA SER A 454 -9.97 -8.03 -20.51
C SER A 454 -8.77 -8.95 -20.31
N TRP A 455 -7.62 -8.39 -20.01
CA TRP A 455 -6.45 -9.18 -19.68
C TRP A 455 -6.64 -10.01 -18.40
N ALA A 456 -7.70 -9.79 -17.65
CA ALA A 456 -8.16 -10.70 -16.61
C ALA A 456 -8.17 -12.16 -17.04
N ALA A 457 -8.28 -12.42 -18.33
CA ALA A 457 -8.09 -13.76 -18.88
C ALA A 457 -6.77 -14.42 -18.43
N ASN A 458 -5.69 -13.66 -18.21
CA ASN A 458 -4.44 -14.20 -17.69
C ASN A 458 -4.49 -14.50 -16.18
N PHE A 459 -5.47 -13.96 -15.49
CA PHE A 459 -5.76 -14.22 -14.07
C PHE A 459 -6.93 -15.18 -13.88
N GLU A 460 -7.60 -15.62 -14.95
CA GLU A 460 -8.70 -16.59 -14.87
C GLU A 460 -8.29 -17.86 -14.13
N GLU A 461 -7.02 -18.27 -14.28
CA GLU A 461 -6.48 -19.42 -13.58
C GLU A 461 -6.28 -19.17 -12.07
N LEU A 462 -6.16 -17.92 -11.61
CA LEU A 462 -5.85 -17.56 -10.25
C LEU A 462 -7.00 -16.84 -9.56
N ASN A 463 -7.58 -15.82 -10.18
CA ASN A 463 -8.74 -15.10 -9.63
C ASN A 463 -9.44 -14.26 -10.71
N PRO A 464 -10.42 -14.80 -11.44
CA PRO A 464 -11.08 -14.13 -12.56
C PRO A 464 -11.87 -12.86 -12.18
N TYR A 465 -12.13 -12.66 -10.89
CA TYR A 465 -12.98 -11.55 -10.42
C TYR A 465 -12.23 -10.29 -10.03
N LEU A 466 -10.92 -10.34 -9.89
CA LEU A 466 -10.13 -9.18 -9.41
C LEU A 466 -9.73 -8.23 -10.54
N ALA A 467 -9.71 -8.68 -11.76
CA ALA A 467 -9.06 -7.94 -12.80
C ALA A 467 -10.05 -7.13 -13.63
N SER A 468 -9.61 -5.96 -14.04
CA SER A 468 -10.24 -5.12 -15.05
C SER A 468 -11.58 -4.47 -14.71
N GLN A 469 -12.12 -4.60 -13.52
CA GLN A 469 -13.39 -3.96 -13.15
C GLN A 469 -13.29 -3.27 -11.80
N ARG A 470 -13.60 -1.98 -11.77
CA ARG A 470 -13.65 -1.17 -10.55
C ARG A 470 -14.77 -0.15 -10.64
N THR A 471 -15.06 0.45 -9.49
CA THR A 471 -16.03 1.52 -9.35
C THR A 471 -15.45 2.67 -8.54
N THR A 472 -15.89 3.89 -8.81
CA THR A 472 -15.78 5.03 -7.91
C THR A 472 -17.15 5.40 -7.38
N ASN A 473 -17.22 6.01 -6.19
CA ASN A 473 -18.45 6.57 -5.65
C ASN A 473 -18.48 8.10 -5.72
N ASP A 474 -17.46 8.69 -6.28
CA ASP A 474 -17.28 10.13 -6.35
C ASP A 474 -18.25 10.78 -7.36
N PRO A 475 -18.65 12.04 -7.12
CA PRO A 475 -19.48 12.78 -8.06
C PRO A 475 -18.72 13.08 -9.34
N ILE A 476 -19.31 12.77 -10.48
CA ILE A 476 -18.67 12.95 -11.79
C ILE A 476 -18.97 14.37 -12.32
N ARG A 477 -17.92 15.13 -12.56
CA ARG A 477 -18.03 16.50 -13.10
C ARG A 477 -18.35 16.48 -14.59
N GLY A 478 -19.29 17.30 -14.99
CA GLY A 478 -19.64 17.49 -16.42
C GLY A 478 -20.78 16.59 -16.91
N SER A 479 -21.36 15.72 -16.11
CA SER A 479 -22.54 14.91 -16.45
C SER A 479 -23.52 14.81 -15.30
N ARG A 480 -24.80 14.54 -15.62
CA ARG A 480 -25.81 14.04 -14.66
C ARG A 480 -25.83 12.53 -14.58
N ASP A 481 -25.29 11.86 -15.57
CA ASP A 481 -25.30 10.42 -15.76
C ASP A 481 -24.06 9.77 -15.12
N TRP A 482 -23.87 9.99 -13.81
CA TRP A 482 -22.68 9.55 -13.09
C TRP A 482 -22.43 8.04 -13.19
N LYS A 483 -23.51 7.23 -13.13
CA LYS A 483 -23.40 5.78 -13.09
C LYS A 483 -22.60 5.20 -14.26
N LEU A 484 -22.69 5.80 -15.46
CA LEU A 484 -21.88 5.34 -16.60
C LEU A 484 -20.38 5.56 -16.36
N PHE A 485 -20.01 6.65 -15.69
CA PHE A 485 -18.62 7.03 -15.45
C PHE A 485 -18.06 6.50 -14.14
N GLN A 486 -18.93 6.14 -13.20
CA GLN A 486 -18.54 5.55 -11.92
C GLN A 486 -18.15 4.07 -12.05
N HIS A 487 -18.45 3.43 -13.17
CA HIS A 487 -18.02 2.08 -13.51
C HIS A 487 -17.00 2.12 -14.64
N PHE A 488 -16.02 1.25 -14.61
CA PHE A 488 -15.01 1.19 -15.65
C PHE A 488 -14.28 -0.14 -15.67
N ARG A 489 -13.76 -0.50 -16.84
CA ARG A 489 -12.75 -1.52 -16.96
C ARG A 489 -11.38 -0.91 -17.15
N PHE A 490 -10.39 -1.58 -16.60
CA PHE A 490 -8.99 -1.19 -16.75
C PHE A 490 -8.12 -2.41 -17.11
N GLY A 491 -6.96 -2.15 -17.68
CA GLY A 491 -6.02 -3.20 -18.04
C GLY A 491 -4.95 -2.70 -18.99
N ARG A 492 -4.15 -3.61 -19.46
CA ARG A 492 -3.07 -3.33 -20.42
C ARG A 492 -3.28 -4.11 -21.71
N HIS A 493 -2.48 -5.13 -21.98
CA HIS A 493 -2.38 -5.77 -23.28
C HIS A 493 -3.62 -6.56 -23.73
N GLN A 494 -4.50 -6.94 -22.81
CA GLN A 494 -5.65 -7.79 -23.11
C GLN A 494 -7.00 -7.11 -22.87
N LEU A 495 -7.00 -5.81 -22.60
CA LEU A 495 -8.24 -5.03 -22.54
C LEU A 495 -8.72 -4.80 -23.97
N GLU A 496 -9.77 -5.50 -24.37
CA GLU A 496 -10.37 -5.38 -25.70
C GLU A 496 -11.87 -5.63 -25.71
N TYR A 497 -12.55 -5.01 -26.67
CA TYR A 497 -13.97 -5.17 -26.93
C TYR A 497 -14.16 -5.55 -28.40
N ASN A 498 -14.97 -6.59 -28.67
CA ASN A 498 -15.25 -7.08 -30.01
C ASN A 498 -16.75 -6.99 -30.30
N PHE A 499 -17.14 -6.22 -31.30
CA PHE A 499 -18.53 -6.00 -31.67
C PHE A 499 -18.81 -6.59 -33.02
N PRO A 500 -19.77 -7.54 -33.15
CA PRO A 500 -20.28 -7.99 -34.46
C PRO A 500 -21.04 -6.84 -35.10
N VAL A 501 -20.61 -6.44 -36.30
CA VAL A 501 -21.25 -5.39 -37.08
C VAL A 501 -21.17 -5.76 -38.56
N ALA A 502 -22.08 -5.24 -39.39
CA ALA A 502 -21.95 -5.35 -40.83
C ALA A 502 -20.73 -4.55 -41.34
N ASP A 503 -20.24 -4.89 -42.55
CA ASP A 503 -19.22 -4.05 -43.19
C ASP A 503 -19.79 -2.66 -43.48
N GLY A 504 -19.04 -1.61 -43.12
CA GLY A 504 -19.52 -0.25 -43.23
C GLY A 504 -18.70 0.74 -42.41
N THR A 505 -19.13 2.01 -42.38
CA THR A 505 -18.49 3.06 -41.62
C THR A 505 -19.28 3.38 -40.34
N TYR A 506 -18.57 3.44 -39.24
CA TYR A 506 -19.13 3.63 -37.90
C TYR A 506 -18.61 4.89 -37.22
N ARG A 507 -19.51 5.54 -36.51
CA ARG A 507 -19.21 6.53 -35.47
C ARG A 507 -19.06 5.78 -34.15
N ILE A 508 -17.94 5.96 -33.47
CA ILE A 508 -17.64 5.31 -32.22
C ILE A 508 -17.44 6.42 -31.17
N GLU A 509 -18.20 6.36 -30.11
CA GLU A 509 -18.08 7.26 -28.95
C GLU A 509 -17.48 6.51 -27.79
N LEU A 510 -16.36 7.00 -27.30
CA LEU A 510 -15.62 6.43 -26.18
C LEU A 510 -15.71 7.38 -24.99
N TYR A 511 -16.05 6.84 -23.82
CA TYR A 511 -16.29 7.61 -22.62
C TYR A 511 -15.33 7.16 -21.52
N PHE A 512 -14.64 8.13 -20.92
CA PHE A 512 -13.62 7.93 -19.92
C PHE A 512 -13.83 8.86 -18.73
N THR A 513 -13.25 8.48 -17.60
CA THR A 513 -13.03 9.33 -16.43
C THR A 513 -11.71 8.95 -15.77
N GLU A 514 -11.04 9.89 -15.08
CA GLU A 514 -9.87 9.57 -14.24
C GLU A 514 -10.31 9.45 -12.78
N PRO A 515 -10.53 8.22 -12.26
CA PRO A 515 -11.12 8.03 -10.94
C PRO A 515 -10.09 7.98 -9.80
N TRP A 516 -8.78 7.93 -10.09
CA TRP A 516 -7.77 7.63 -9.10
C TRP A 516 -6.82 8.78 -8.80
N HIS A 517 -6.45 9.54 -9.83
CA HIS A 517 -5.42 10.56 -9.68
C HIS A 517 -6.04 11.94 -9.49
N GLY A 518 -5.65 12.63 -8.39
CA GLY A 518 -6.10 13.98 -8.07
C GLY A 518 -7.17 14.11 -6.99
N THR A 519 -7.64 13.00 -6.41
CA THR A 519 -8.62 13.02 -5.29
C THR A 519 -8.12 13.86 -4.12
N GLY A 520 -9.04 14.63 -3.51
CA GLY A 520 -8.73 15.44 -2.32
C GLY A 520 -7.71 16.56 -2.56
N GLY A 521 -7.27 16.71 -3.80
CA GLY A 521 -6.31 17.73 -4.20
C GLY A 521 -6.94 19.07 -4.47
N SER A 522 -6.12 20.11 -4.42
CA SER A 522 -6.45 21.41 -4.98
C SER A 522 -6.21 21.39 -6.50
N ALA A 523 -6.57 22.49 -7.18
CA ALA A 523 -6.23 22.70 -8.59
C ALA A 523 -4.71 22.70 -8.89
N SER A 524 -3.86 22.77 -7.85
CA SER A 524 -2.40 22.69 -7.97
C SER A 524 -1.85 21.26 -8.04
N THR A 525 -2.65 20.24 -7.73
CA THR A 525 -2.22 18.85 -7.82
C THR A 525 -2.11 18.46 -9.28
N ASP A 526 -0.88 18.35 -9.76
CA ASP A 526 -0.59 17.94 -11.13
C ASP A 526 -0.45 16.42 -11.22
N CYS A 527 -1.40 15.79 -11.92
CA CYS A 527 -1.42 14.35 -12.19
C CYS A 527 -1.23 14.02 -13.68
N GLU A 528 -0.86 14.98 -14.52
CA GLU A 528 -0.52 14.75 -15.92
C GLU A 528 0.62 13.71 -16.02
N GLY A 529 0.50 12.77 -16.95
CA GLY A 529 1.49 11.72 -17.20
C GLY A 529 1.39 10.51 -16.28
N LEU A 530 0.47 10.47 -15.29
CA LEU A 530 0.28 9.30 -14.44
C LEU A 530 -0.47 8.16 -15.15
N ARG A 531 -1.21 8.47 -16.22
CA ARG A 531 -1.90 7.52 -17.08
C ARG A 531 -1.77 7.95 -18.52
N ILE A 532 -1.11 7.15 -19.35
CA ILE A 532 -0.93 7.39 -20.79
C ILE A 532 -1.15 6.09 -21.54
N PHE A 533 -2.08 6.09 -22.50
CA PHE A 533 -2.36 4.91 -23.29
C PHE A 533 -2.93 5.25 -24.67
N ASP A 534 -2.78 4.32 -25.59
CA ASP A 534 -3.36 4.37 -26.93
C ASP A 534 -4.69 3.63 -26.98
N VAL A 535 -5.59 4.10 -27.87
CA VAL A 535 -6.78 3.35 -28.23
C VAL A 535 -6.76 3.08 -29.74
N ALA A 536 -6.98 1.83 -30.12
CA ALA A 536 -7.08 1.42 -31.51
C ALA A 536 -8.46 0.87 -31.83
N VAL A 537 -8.90 1.10 -33.06
CA VAL A 537 -10.05 0.45 -33.68
C VAL A 537 -9.54 -0.41 -34.83
N ASN A 538 -9.77 -1.72 -34.69
CA ASN A 538 -9.14 -2.75 -35.53
C ASN A 538 -7.61 -2.55 -35.56
N ASP A 539 -7.00 -2.35 -36.73
CA ASP A 539 -5.56 -2.22 -36.89
C ASP A 539 -5.07 -0.74 -36.86
N SER A 540 -5.95 0.22 -36.51
CA SER A 540 -5.63 1.63 -36.57
C SER A 540 -5.69 2.27 -35.19
N VAL A 541 -4.60 2.87 -34.74
CA VAL A 541 -4.60 3.77 -33.56
C VAL A 541 -5.43 4.99 -33.88
N VAL A 542 -6.45 5.25 -33.09
CA VAL A 542 -7.40 6.37 -33.26
C VAL A 542 -7.25 7.43 -32.18
N LEU A 543 -6.68 7.07 -31.04
CA LEU A 543 -6.24 7.97 -29.98
C LEU A 543 -4.81 7.57 -29.58
N ASP A 544 -3.88 8.51 -29.75
CA ASP A 544 -2.47 8.34 -29.46
C ASP A 544 -2.14 9.10 -28.16
N ASP A 545 -1.46 8.46 -27.24
CA ASP A 545 -1.02 9.05 -25.96
C ASP A 545 -2.15 9.75 -25.17
N LEU A 546 -3.32 9.11 -25.06
CA LEU A 546 -4.42 9.69 -24.29
C LEU A 546 -4.06 9.76 -22.81
N ASP A 547 -4.04 10.97 -22.27
CA ASP A 547 -4.01 11.27 -20.83
C ASP A 547 -5.37 11.81 -20.40
N ILE A 548 -6.16 11.00 -19.70
CA ILE A 548 -7.52 11.37 -19.30
C ILE A 548 -7.50 12.54 -18.31
N TRP A 549 -6.51 12.56 -17.40
CA TRP A 549 -6.41 13.64 -16.42
C TRP A 549 -6.09 14.99 -17.07
N ALA A 550 -5.16 15.01 -18.01
CA ALA A 550 -4.83 16.22 -18.77
C ALA A 550 -6.04 16.78 -19.55
N GLU A 551 -6.92 15.88 -20.04
CA GLU A 551 -8.12 16.24 -20.80
C GLU A 551 -9.27 16.78 -19.93
N SER A 552 -9.51 16.17 -18.76
CA SER A 552 -10.73 16.42 -17.97
C SER A 552 -10.51 16.57 -16.46
N GLY A 553 -9.31 16.31 -15.97
CA GLY A 553 -8.99 16.27 -14.55
C GLY A 553 -9.62 15.08 -13.84
N HIS A 554 -9.41 15.01 -12.52
CA HIS A 554 -10.01 13.99 -11.65
C HIS A 554 -11.53 14.01 -11.70
N ASP A 555 -12.17 12.85 -11.85
CA ASP A 555 -13.63 12.64 -11.96
C ASP A 555 -14.32 13.52 -13.01
N GLY A 556 -13.60 13.96 -14.02
CA GLY A 556 -14.14 14.70 -15.15
C GLY A 556 -14.57 13.79 -16.28
N VAL A 557 -15.65 14.16 -16.97
CA VAL A 557 -16.08 13.47 -18.19
C VAL A 557 -15.13 13.76 -19.34
N CYS A 558 -14.53 12.69 -19.89
CA CYS A 558 -13.80 12.73 -21.16
C CYS A 558 -14.56 11.92 -22.22
N LYS A 559 -15.05 12.59 -23.26
CA LYS A 559 -15.69 11.95 -24.42
C LYS A 559 -14.83 12.13 -25.66
N LYS A 560 -14.53 11.02 -26.34
CA LYS A 560 -13.85 11.02 -27.63
C LYS A 560 -14.79 10.45 -28.70
N VAL A 561 -14.76 11.01 -29.87
CA VAL A 561 -15.52 10.54 -31.04
C VAL A 561 -14.55 10.22 -32.14
N VAL A 562 -14.58 8.99 -32.60
CA VAL A 562 -13.72 8.49 -33.68
C VAL A 562 -14.56 7.79 -34.74
N TYR A 563 -14.02 7.61 -35.93
CA TYR A 563 -14.68 6.96 -37.03
C TYR A 563 -13.81 5.84 -37.57
N ALA A 564 -14.43 4.71 -37.88
CA ALA A 564 -13.72 3.58 -38.47
C ALA A 564 -14.56 2.88 -39.55
N THR A 565 -13.91 2.38 -40.60
CA THR A 565 -14.52 1.52 -41.59
C THR A 565 -14.19 0.07 -41.27
N VAL A 566 -15.24 -0.73 -41.08
CA VAL A 566 -15.13 -2.16 -40.76
C VAL A 566 -15.26 -2.98 -42.02
N LYS A 567 -14.39 -3.97 -42.14
CA LYS A 567 -14.46 -5.06 -43.12
C LYS A 567 -14.27 -6.38 -42.38
N GLY A 568 -15.09 -7.38 -42.72
CA GLY A 568 -14.98 -8.69 -42.08
C GLY A 568 -15.87 -8.89 -40.86
N GLY A 569 -16.84 -8.00 -40.63
CA GLY A 569 -17.95 -8.24 -39.72
C GLY A 569 -17.64 -8.02 -38.22
N ILE A 570 -16.46 -7.56 -37.83
CA ILE A 570 -16.09 -7.30 -36.45
C ILE A 570 -15.44 -5.93 -36.30
N LEU A 571 -15.96 -5.11 -35.37
CA LEU A 571 -15.34 -3.91 -34.89
C LEU A 571 -14.68 -4.21 -33.55
N LYS A 572 -13.34 -4.11 -33.50
CA LYS A 572 -12.54 -4.37 -32.32
C LYS A 572 -12.01 -3.05 -31.76
N ILE A 573 -12.23 -2.80 -30.47
CA ILE A 573 -11.63 -1.68 -29.73
C ILE A 573 -10.64 -2.28 -28.74
N HIS A 574 -9.38 -1.82 -28.76
CA HIS A 574 -8.34 -2.33 -27.88
C HIS A 574 -7.29 -1.26 -27.53
N PHE A 575 -6.42 -1.58 -26.61
CA PHE A 575 -5.41 -0.68 -26.03
C PHE A 575 -4.02 -1.22 -26.39
N PRO A 576 -3.48 -0.90 -27.56
CA PRO A 576 -2.26 -1.54 -28.07
C PRO A 576 -1.01 -1.17 -27.28
N GLU A 577 -0.95 0.03 -26.74
CA GLU A 577 0.14 0.51 -25.91
C GLU A 577 -0.39 1.22 -24.66
N VAL A 578 0.15 0.88 -23.50
CA VAL A 578 -0.08 1.58 -22.23
C VAL A 578 1.29 1.97 -21.69
N LYS A 579 1.65 3.24 -21.84
CA LYS A 579 2.97 3.77 -21.47
C LYS A 579 3.08 4.00 -19.97
N ALA A 580 2.01 4.49 -19.33
CA ALA A 580 1.94 4.69 -17.88
C ALA A 580 0.56 4.31 -17.32
N GLY A 581 0.51 3.80 -16.11
CA GLY A 581 -0.72 3.39 -15.44
C GLY A 581 -1.40 2.21 -16.10
N GLN A 582 -2.71 2.28 -16.24
CA GLN A 582 -3.56 1.27 -16.88
C GLN A 582 -4.39 1.93 -17.98
N GLY A 583 -4.64 1.25 -19.10
CA GLY A 583 -5.73 1.62 -20.01
C GLY A 583 -7.05 1.55 -19.24
N LEU A 584 -8.00 2.45 -19.51
CA LEU A 584 -9.26 2.53 -18.79
C LEU A 584 -10.37 2.95 -19.75
N ILE A 585 -11.60 2.43 -19.55
CA ILE A 585 -12.79 2.83 -20.30
C ILE A 585 -14.05 2.65 -19.47
N SER A 586 -14.95 3.64 -19.52
CA SER A 586 -16.23 3.65 -18.79
C SER A 586 -17.43 3.32 -19.68
N GLY A 587 -17.42 3.75 -20.94
CA GLY A 587 -18.53 3.47 -21.85
C GLY A 587 -18.14 3.49 -23.32
N ILE A 588 -18.88 2.73 -24.12
CA ILE A 588 -18.71 2.64 -25.57
C ILE A 588 -20.07 2.76 -26.24
N ALA A 589 -20.20 3.66 -27.23
CA ALA A 589 -21.35 3.67 -28.11
C ALA A 589 -20.92 3.54 -29.56
N ILE A 590 -21.62 2.73 -30.35
CA ILE A 590 -21.35 2.48 -31.75
C ILE A 590 -22.60 2.80 -32.56
N ALA A 591 -22.46 3.67 -33.56
CA ALA A 591 -23.56 4.13 -34.39
C ALA A 591 -23.19 4.18 -35.87
N SER A 592 -24.19 4.11 -36.72
CA SER A 592 -24.07 4.27 -38.18
C SER A 592 -25.17 5.16 -38.74
N VAL A 593 -24.92 5.82 -39.84
CA VAL A 593 -25.94 6.56 -40.62
C VAL A 593 -26.88 5.62 -41.39
N GLU A 594 -26.52 4.37 -41.54
CA GLU A 594 -27.32 3.37 -42.24
C GLU A 594 -28.43 2.84 -41.34
N ALA A 595 -29.67 3.29 -41.57
CA ALA A 595 -30.83 2.95 -40.73
C ALA A 595 -31.18 1.46 -40.71
N ASN A 596 -30.72 0.68 -41.66
CA ASN A 596 -31.03 -0.75 -41.80
C ASN A 596 -30.01 -1.66 -41.12
N LEU A 597 -28.92 -1.14 -40.59
CA LEU A 597 -27.94 -1.96 -39.85
C LEU A 597 -28.55 -2.40 -38.52
N GLN A 598 -28.56 -3.68 -38.29
CA GLN A 598 -28.94 -4.30 -37.03
C GLN A 598 -27.68 -4.87 -36.33
N PRO A 599 -27.61 -4.86 -35.01
CA PRO A 599 -26.56 -5.55 -34.30
C PRO A 599 -26.55 -7.01 -34.72
N THR A 600 -25.40 -7.52 -35.16
CA THR A 600 -25.24 -8.96 -35.37
C THR A 600 -24.98 -9.57 -34.00
N LEU A 601 -25.92 -10.34 -33.48
CA LEU A 601 -25.75 -11.00 -32.18
C LEU A 601 -24.79 -12.20 -32.37
N PHE A 602 -23.81 -12.30 -31.49
CA PHE A 602 -23.09 -13.55 -31.29
C PHE A 602 -24.09 -14.63 -30.86
N PRO A 603 -23.94 -15.89 -31.31
CA PRO A 603 -24.71 -16.97 -30.74
C PRO A 603 -24.49 -16.98 -29.22
N ALA A 604 -25.57 -17.15 -28.44
CA ALA A 604 -25.48 -17.25 -27.01
C ALA A 604 -24.35 -18.22 -26.63
N SER A 605 -23.36 -17.75 -25.86
CA SER A 605 -22.29 -18.62 -25.44
C SER A 605 -22.83 -19.57 -24.37
N ASN A 606 -22.43 -20.83 -24.48
CA ASN A 606 -22.63 -21.79 -23.38
C ASN A 606 -21.62 -21.57 -22.24
N TRP A 607 -20.97 -20.40 -22.20
CA TRP A 607 -20.01 -20.05 -21.17
C TRP A 607 -20.71 -19.95 -19.82
N ASN A 608 -20.30 -20.79 -18.91
CA ASN A 608 -20.79 -20.80 -17.54
C ASN A 608 -19.63 -20.50 -16.61
N TRP A 609 -19.66 -19.32 -16.01
CA TRP A 609 -18.64 -18.84 -15.09
C TRP A 609 -18.44 -19.76 -13.88
N GLU A 610 -19.53 -20.33 -13.34
CA GLU A 610 -19.39 -21.26 -12.21
C GLU A 610 -18.70 -22.55 -12.63
N LYS A 611 -18.95 -23.02 -13.84
CA LYS A 611 -18.30 -24.20 -14.40
C LYS A 611 -16.83 -23.89 -14.70
N ALA A 612 -16.54 -22.74 -15.31
CA ALA A 612 -15.18 -22.30 -15.59
C ALA A 612 -14.36 -22.14 -14.31
N GLY A 613 -14.94 -21.52 -13.29
CA GLY A 613 -14.28 -21.39 -11.96
C GLY A 613 -14.00 -22.74 -11.31
N LYS A 614 -14.91 -23.71 -11.42
CA LYS A 614 -14.68 -25.08 -10.93
C LYS A 614 -13.58 -25.80 -11.70
N GLU A 615 -13.58 -25.69 -13.03
CA GLU A 615 -12.55 -26.31 -13.89
C GLU A 615 -11.16 -25.72 -13.62
N VAL A 616 -11.06 -24.43 -13.32
CA VAL A 616 -9.81 -23.78 -12.92
C VAL A 616 -9.34 -24.33 -11.56
N MET A 617 -10.22 -24.41 -10.57
CA MET A 617 -9.90 -24.96 -9.26
C MET A 617 -9.50 -26.44 -9.34
N GLU A 618 -10.15 -27.23 -10.20
CA GLU A 618 -9.82 -28.63 -10.40
C GLU A 618 -8.48 -28.85 -11.13
N LYS A 619 -8.11 -27.92 -12.01
CA LYS A 619 -6.83 -27.95 -12.75
C LYS A 619 -5.66 -27.34 -11.97
N THR A 620 -5.93 -26.60 -10.91
CA THR A 620 -4.87 -26.08 -10.05
C THR A 620 -4.16 -27.27 -9.40
N PRO A 621 -2.83 -27.43 -9.60
CA PRO A 621 -2.10 -28.52 -8.99
C PRO A 621 -2.36 -28.55 -7.49
N LYS A 622 -2.69 -29.70 -6.93
CA LYS A 622 -2.97 -29.86 -5.48
C LYS A 622 -1.81 -29.39 -4.61
N GLU A 623 -0.60 -29.41 -5.17
CA GLU A 623 0.62 -28.89 -4.53
C GLU A 623 0.63 -27.34 -4.41
N LEU A 624 -0.14 -26.64 -5.24
CA LEU A 624 -0.36 -25.19 -5.15
C LEU A 624 -1.59 -24.83 -4.30
N LEU A 625 -2.43 -25.81 -3.97
CA LEU A 625 -3.52 -25.58 -3.03
C LEU A 625 -2.95 -25.55 -1.61
N PRO A 626 -3.32 -24.55 -0.80
CA PRO A 626 -2.71 -24.32 0.52
C PRO A 626 -3.18 -25.32 1.61
N GLU A 627 -3.48 -26.55 1.25
CA GLU A 627 -3.74 -27.63 2.21
C GLU A 627 -2.49 -28.42 2.56
N ASP A 628 -1.36 -27.75 2.73
CA ASP A 628 -0.29 -28.36 3.50
C ASP A 628 -0.70 -28.34 4.98
N LYS A 629 -1.13 -29.49 5.48
CA LYS A 629 -1.45 -29.71 6.91
C LYS A 629 -0.27 -29.38 7.84
N ASN A 630 0.93 -29.20 7.27
CA ASN A 630 2.15 -28.79 7.95
C ASN A 630 2.48 -27.29 7.76
N ALA A 631 1.70 -26.51 6.98
CA ALA A 631 1.87 -25.08 6.89
C ALA A 631 1.52 -24.44 8.24
N ARG A 632 2.52 -24.20 9.05
CA ARG A 632 2.38 -23.52 10.34
C ARG A 632 2.08 -22.04 10.09
N ILE A 633 0.97 -21.58 10.66
CA ILE A 633 0.52 -20.18 10.55
C ILE A 633 1.34 -19.24 11.44
N SER A 634 1.93 -19.78 12.49
CA SER A 634 2.97 -19.21 13.34
C SER A 634 3.68 -20.36 14.02
N VAL A 635 4.90 -20.18 14.45
CA VAL A 635 5.51 -21.17 15.35
C VAL A 635 5.00 -20.83 16.74
N ALA A 636 3.88 -21.47 17.11
CA ALA A 636 3.38 -21.40 18.47
C ALA A 636 4.14 -22.41 19.34
N TYR A 637 4.73 -21.90 20.40
CA TYR A 637 5.36 -22.70 21.43
C TYR A 637 4.41 -22.81 22.61
N GLU A 638 3.81 -23.98 22.79
CA GLU A 638 2.81 -24.21 23.84
C GLU A 638 3.42 -24.02 25.24
N ALA A 639 2.66 -23.40 26.13
CA ALA A 639 3.13 -23.12 27.48
C ALA A 639 3.35 -24.42 28.29
N GLU A 640 2.59 -25.46 27.99
CA GLU A 640 2.72 -26.77 28.65
C GLU A 640 4.02 -27.50 28.30
N ALA A 641 4.61 -27.19 27.16
CA ALA A 641 5.89 -27.73 26.71
C ALA A 641 7.09 -26.90 27.19
N ALA A 642 6.85 -25.75 27.78
CA ALA A 642 7.89 -24.85 28.29
C ALA A 642 8.51 -25.41 29.60
N THR A 643 9.69 -24.90 29.92
CA THR A 643 10.31 -25.17 31.24
C THR A 643 9.66 -24.29 32.29
N LEU A 644 9.04 -24.90 33.29
CA LEU A 644 8.26 -24.23 34.32
C LEU A 644 8.95 -24.31 35.68
N LYS A 645 8.93 -23.20 36.44
CA LYS A 645 9.39 -23.15 37.82
C LYS A 645 8.34 -22.52 38.73
N GLY A 646 8.30 -22.95 39.98
CA GLY A 646 7.36 -22.47 40.99
C GLY A 646 6.08 -23.31 41.07
N LYS A 647 4.99 -22.70 41.51
CA LYS A 647 3.69 -23.38 41.67
C LYS A 647 2.79 -23.05 40.48
N PHE A 648 2.27 -24.06 39.82
CA PHE A 648 1.40 -23.93 38.66
C PHE A 648 0.49 -25.14 38.51
N ARG A 649 -0.59 -24.96 37.72
CA ARG A 649 -1.44 -26.07 37.25
C ARG A 649 -1.58 -25.99 35.73
N LYS A 650 -1.54 -27.15 35.07
CA LYS A 650 -1.95 -27.28 33.67
C LYS A 650 -3.42 -27.67 33.64
N LYS A 651 -4.26 -26.85 33.00
CA LYS A 651 -5.70 -27.14 32.90
C LYS A 651 -6.27 -26.61 31.59
N GLU A 652 -7.33 -27.27 31.14
CA GLU A 652 -8.10 -26.78 30.02
C GLU A 652 -9.02 -25.63 30.47
N HIS A 653 -9.03 -24.55 29.70
CA HIS A 653 -9.93 -23.43 29.86
C HIS A 653 -10.37 -22.92 28.49
N ARG A 654 -11.70 -22.87 28.24
CA ARG A 654 -12.28 -22.44 26.94
C ARG A 654 -11.71 -23.23 25.74
N LYS A 655 -11.59 -24.54 25.85
CA LYS A 655 -11.07 -25.46 24.83
C LYS A 655 -9.57 -25.25 24.51
N GLN A 656 -8.81 -24.65 25.43
CA GLN A 656 -7.36 -24.45 25.30
C GLN A 656 -6.70 -24.88 26.61
N THR A 657 -5.64 -25.65 26.51
CA THR A 657 -4.86 -26.06 27.67
C THR A 657 -3.84 -24.95 27.94
N GLY A 658 -3.76 -24.50 29.18
CA GLY A 658 -2.81 -23.47 29.57
C GLY A 658 -2.16 -23.74 30.90
N VAL A 659 -1.07 -23.04 31.18
CA VAL A 659 -0.33 -23.05 32.43
C VAL A 659 -0.82 -21.91 33.31
N PHE A 660 -1.45 -22.23 34.43
CA PHE A 660 -1.99 -21.28 35.40
C PHE A 660 -1.08 -21.22 36.62
N PHE A 661 -0.52 -20.06 36.91
CA PHE A 661 0.35 -19.86 38.07
C PHE A 661 -0.46 -19.63 39.34
N GLU A 662 0.04 -20.24 40.41
CA GLU A 662 -0.52 -20.17 41.76
C GLU A 662 0.41 -19.34 42.67
N GLU A 663 -0.07 -19.00 43.86
CA GLU A 663 0.71 -18.28 44.84
C GLU A 663 2.05 -18.98 45.13
N GLY A 664 3.15 -18.29 44.90
CA GLY A 664 4.50 -18.84 45.13
C GLY A 664 5.57 -17.85 44.66
N LYS A 665 6.73 -17.90 45.34
CA LYS A 665 7.90 -17.11 44.94
C LYS A 665 8.69 -17.82 43.82
N GLY A 666 9.24 -17.03 42.91
CA GLY A 666 10.14 -17.48 41.86
C GLY A 666 9.44 -18.23 40.74
N ASN A 667 8.18 -17.92 40.48
CA ASN A 667 7.44 -18.44 39.34
C ASN A 667 8.06 -17.96 38.04
N SER A 668 8.27 -18.86 37.10
CA SER A 668 8.76 -18.52 35.75
C SER A 668 8.35 -19.55 34.71
N ILE A 669 8.31 -19.09 33.44
CA ILE A 669 8.11 -19.92 32.26
C ILE A 669 9.19 -19.57 31.24
N GLU A 670 9.88 -20.60 30.71
CA GLU A 670 10.94 -20.46 29.72
C GLU A 670 10.63 -21.33 28.50
N TRP A 671 10.49 -20.70 27.33
CA TRP A 671 10.35 -21.37 26.05
C TRP A 671 11.70 -21.46 25.34
N ASN A 672 11.99 -22.64 24.78
CA ASN A 672 13.08 -22.80 23.82
C ASN A 672 12.52 -22.56 22.43
N VAL A 673 13.08 -21.59 21.73
CA VAL A 673 12.58 -21.11 20.46
C VAL A 673 13.65 -21.20 19.38
N SER A 674 13.23 -21.39 18.13
CA SER A 674 14.11 -21.47 16.99
C SER A 674 13.70 -20.44 15.93
N THR A 675 14.68 -19.82 15.29
CA THR A 675 14.49 -18.85 14.22
C THR A 675 15.28 -19.29 13.01
N GLY A 676 14.71 -19.15 11.83
CA GLY A 676 15.33 -19.56 10.56
C GLY A 676 15.89 -18.38 9.75
N LEU A 677 15.48 -17.17 10.08
CA LEU A 677 15.94 -15.94 9.41
C LEU A 677 16.63 -15.01 10.39
N ALA A 678 17.53 -14.17 9.85
CA ALA A 678 18.16 -13.10 10.60
C ALA A 678 17.28 -11.86 10.54
N GLN A 679 16.58 -11.52 11.63
CA GLN A 679 15.69 -10.36 11.72
C GLN A 679 15.37 -9.98 13.18
N VAL A 680 14.61 -8.90 13.37
CA VAL A 680 13.95 -8.60 14.64
C VAL A 680 12.62 -9.35 14.66
N TYR A 681 12.44 -10.25 15.60
CA TYR A 681 11.21 -11.04 15.72
C TYR A 681 10.21 -10.40 16.66
N ALA A 682 8.94 -10.55 16.34
CA ALA A 682 7.84 -10.31 17.25
C ALA A 682 7.66 -11.49 18.20
N LEU A 683 7.48 -11.21 19.48
CA LEU A 683 7.20 -12.17 20.55
C LEU A 683 5.78 -11.91 21.05
N ARG A 684 4.88 -12.86 20.83
CA ARG A 684 3.46 -12.72 21.14
C ARG A 684 3.04 -13.77 22.17
N PHE A 685 2.74 -13.32 23.38
CA PHE A 685 2.30 -14.15 24.48
C PHE A 685 0.78 -14.24 24.51
N LYS A 686 0.23 -15.43 24.36
CA LYS A 686 -1.18 -15.68 24.59
C LYS A 686 -1.39 -15.95 26.08
N TYR A 687 -2.09 -15.06 26.74
CA TYR A 687 -2.19 -15.05 28.19
C TYR A 687 -3.61 -14.77 28.68
N MET A 688 -3.81 -15.03 29.95
CA MET A 688 -4.96 -14.58 30.72
C MET A 688 -4.49 -14.05 32.08
N ASN A 689 -5.10 -12.94 32.52
CA ASN A 689 -4.85 -12.33 33.80
C ASN A 689 -6.18 -12.13 34.54
N THR A 690 -6.39 -12.91 35.60
CA THR A 690 -7.63 -12.92 36.41
C THR A 690 -7.51 -12.11 37.70
N THR A 691 -6.42 -11.36 37.88
CA THR A 691 -6.13 -10.68 39.18
C THR A 691 -6.93 -9.41 39.37
N GLY A 692 -7.64 -8.89 38.36
CA GLY A 692 -8.34 -7.60 38.42
C GLY A 692 -7.42 -6.38 38.38
N LYS A 693 -6.14 -6.55 38.09
CA LYS A 693 -5.13 -5.48 37.93
C LYS A 693 -4.04 -5.86 36.93
N PRO A 694 -3.38 -4.87 36.30
CA PRO A 694 -2.22 -5.14 35.46
C PRO A 694 -1.09 -5.84 36.24
N MET A 695 -0.51 -6.89 35.65
CA MET A 695 0.55 -7.69 36.26
C MET A 695 1.87 -7.50 35.50
N PRO A 696 2.95 -7.02 36.17
CA PRO A 696 4.27 -6.94 35.55
C PRO A 696 4.98 -8.29 35.58
N ALA A 697 5.71 -8.61 34.50
CA ALA A 697 6.65 -9.72 34.46
C ALA A 697 7.92 -9.33 33.71
N LEU A 698 9.07 -9.76 34.20
CA LEU A 698 10.35 -9.56 33.56
C LEU A 698 10.50 -10.56 32.42
N MET A 699 10.66 -10.05 31.21
CA MET A 699 10.97 -10.83 30.01
C MET A 699 12.46 -10.74 29.70
N LYS A 700 13.09 -11.88 29.43
CA LYS A 700 14.46 -11.99 28.92
C LYS A 700 14.47 -12.80 27.63
N PHE A 701 15.13 -12.25 26.60
CA PHE A 701 15.47 -12.98 25.40
C PHE A 701 16.95 -13.32 25.42
N ILE A 702 17.27 -14.62 25.34
CA ILE A 702 18.58 -15.16 25.70
C ILE A 702 19.11 -16.02 24.55
N ASP A 703 20.35 -15.83 24.14
CA ASP A 703 20.99 -16.64 23.12
C ASP A 703 21.41 -18.05 23.60
N SER A 704 21.89 -18.87 22.68
CA SER A 704 22.35 -20.23 22.95
C SER A 704 23.58 -20.30 23.88
N LYS A 705 24.30 -19.18 24.07
CA LYS A 705 25.45 -19.05 24.97
C LYS A 705 25.06 -18.55 26.36
N GLY A 706 23.78 -18.24 26.57
CA GLY A 706 23.25 -17.69 27.82
C GLY A 706 23.38 -16.18 27.95
N VAL A 707 23.72 -15.47 26.86
CA VAL A 707 23.80 -14.00 26.85
C VAL A 707 22.39 -13.43 26.74
N VAL A 708 22.03 -12.50 27.63
CA VAL A 708 20.75 -11.79 27.56
C VAL A 708 20.86 -10.72 26.48
N LEU A 709 20.13 -10.90 25.38
CA LEU A 709 20.09 -9.98 24.26
C LEU A 709 19.09 -8.86 24.47
N LYS A 710 17.99 -9.14 25.19
CA LYS A 710 16.98 -8.17 25.60
C LYS A 710 16.44 -8.51 27.00
N GLU A 711 16.20 -7.45 27.78
CA GLU A 711 15.45 -7.51 29.02
C GLU A 711 14.39 -6.40 29.01
N ASP A 712 13.14 -6.73 29.34
CA ASP A 712 12.02 -5.79 29.34
C ASP A 712 10.98 -6.19 30.38
N ILE A 713 10.35 -5.21 31.04
CA ILE A 713 9.24 -5.43 31.95
C ILE A 713 7.93 -5.32 31.15
N LEU A 714 7.30 -6.44 30.91
CA LEU A 714 6.00 -6.52 30.25
C LEU A 714 4.89 -6.37 31.27
N THR A 715 3.92 -5.53 30.99
CA THR A 715 2.73 -5.40 31.83
C THR A 715 1.56 -6.10 31.16
N PHE A 716 1.04 -7.14 31.78
CA PHE A 716 -0.09 -7.91 31.30
C PHE A 716 -1.40 -7.31 31.85
N PRO A 717 -2.20 -6.60 31.02
CA PRO A 717 -3.49 -6.08 31.44
C PRO A 717 -4.44 -7.18 31.94
N GLU A 718 -5.43 -6.81 32.73
CA GLU A 718 -6.46 -7.75 33.13
C GLU A 718 -7.26 -8.26 31.93
N THR A 719 -7.68 -9.52 32.00
CA THR A 719 -8.47 -10.18 30.96
C THR A 719 -9.58 -10.98 31.64
N PRO A 720 -10.75 -10.36 31.90
CA PRO A 720 -11.79 -11.07 32.63
C PRO A 720 -12.17 -12.36 31.89
N ASP A 721 -11.59 -13.47 32.36
CA ASP A 721 -11.84 -14.83 31.89
C ASP A 721 -11.70 -15.07 30.36
N LYS A 722 -10.80 -14.31 29.68
CA LYS A 722 -10.54 -14.45 28.23
C LYS A 722 -9.05 -14.52 27.93
N TRP A 723 -8.68 -15.34 26.96
CA TRP A 723 -7.34 -15.33 26.39
C TRP A 723 -7.14 -14.06 25.56
N LYS A 724 -6.05 -13.34 25.78
CA LYS A 724 -5.59 -12.19 25.02
C LYS A 724 -4.15 -12.35 24.56
N MET A 725 -3.71 -11.50 23.65
CA MET A 725 -2.33 -11.44 23.17
C MET A 725 -1.62 -10.22 23.76
N MET A 726 -0.41 -10.45 24.27
CA MET A 726 0.57 -9.42 24.63
C MET A 726 1.73 -9.52 23.63
N SER A 727 2.11 -8.43 23.02
CA SER A 727 3.18 -8.40 22.03
C SER A 727 4.38 -7.58 22.47
N THR A 728 5.58 -8.06 22.14
CA THR A 728 6.85 -7.33 22.21
C THR A 728 7.73 -7.78 21.06
N THR A 729 9.00 -7.41 21.02
CA THR A 729 9.95 -7.86 20.00
C THR A 729 11.23 -8.36 20.65
N THR A 730 12.11 -9.01 19.88
CA THR A 730 13.47 -9.34 20.33
C THR A 730 14.30 -8.09 20.63
N GLY A 731 13.83 -6.89 20.26
CA GLY A 731 14.48 -5.60 20.52
C GLY A 731 15.79 -5.37 19.80
N THR A 732 16.37 -6.42 19.24
CA THR A 732 17.59 -6.39 18.45
C THR A 732 17.48 -7.41 17.34
N PHE A 733 18.26 -7.20 16.31
CA PHE A 733 18.46 -8.16 15.24
C PHE A 733 19.12 -9.43 15.79
N ILE A 734 18.55 -10.58 15.47
CA ILE A 734 19.09 -11.88 15.84
C ILE A 734 19.33 -12.74 14.60
N ASN A 735 20.34 -13.58 14.64
CA ASN A 735 20.63 -14.54 13.57
C ASN A 735 19.65 -15.74 13.63
N ALA A 736 19.60 -16.51 12.55
CA ALA A 736 18.99 -17.84 12.61
C ALA A 736 19.67 -18.68 13.69
N GLY A 737 18.89 -19.37 14.51
CA GLY A 737 19.46 -20.15 15.61
C GLY A 737 18.44 -20.53 16.69
N HIS A 738 18.98 -20.94 17.84
CA HIS A 738 18.21 -21.34 19.01
C HIS A 738 18.35 -20.32 20.12
N TYR A 739 17.23 -19.96 20.73
CA TYR A 739 17.13 -18.95 21.77
C TYR A 739 16.20 -19.40 22.88
N LYS A 740 16.17 -18.63 23.97
CA LYS A 740 15.24 -18.81 25.08
C LYS A 740 14.47 -17.53 25.33
N VAL A 741 13.19 -17.67 25.60
CA VAL A 741 12.31 -16.59 26.07
C VAL A 741 11.87 -16.93 27.47
N LEU A 742 12.33 -16.16 28.45
CA LEU A 742 12.01 -16.35 29.86
C LEU A 742 11.07 -15.23 30.32
N LEU A 743 9.94 -15.59 30.90
CA LEU A 743 9.12 -14.69 31.72
C LEU A 743 9.22 -15.08 33.21
N SER A 744 9.43 -14.09 34.06
CA SER A 744 9.52 -14.30 35.51
C SER A 744 8.96 -13.11 36.30
N ALA A 745 8.39 -13.37 37.48
CA ALA A 745 8.00 -12.35 38.42
C ALA A 745 8.11 -12.88 39.85
N GLU A 746 8.16 -11.99 40.82
CA GLU A 746 8.13 -12.39 42.25
C GLU A 746 6.85 -13.17 42.58
N ASN A 747 5.72 -12.75 42.00
CA ASN A 747 4.45 -13.47 42.08
C ASN A 747 3.75 -13.41 40.73
N MET A 748 3.39 -14.59 40.18
CA MET A 748 2.61 -14.74 38.95
C MET A 748 1.21 -15.27 39.23
N GLU A 749 0.74 -15.30 40.47
CA GLU A 749 -0.59 -15.78 40.82
C GLU A 749 -1.67 -15.05 40.00
N GLY A 750 -2.57 -15.84 39.40
CA GLY A 750 -3.64 -15.32 38.54
C GLY A 750 -3.24 -15.02 37.10
N LEU A 751 -1.94 -15.13 36.75
CA LEU A 751 -1.50 -15.16 35.36
C LEU A 751 -1.57 -16.59 34.81
N ALA A 752 -2.01 -16.72 33.60
CA ALA A 752 -1.95 -17.94 32.83
C ALA A 752 -1.40 -17.69 31.44
N PHE A 753 -0.70 -18.70 30.89
CA PHE A 753 -0.17 -18.65 29.53
C PHE A 753 -0.61 -19.90 28.76
N ASP A 754 -1.01 -19.71 27.49
CA ASP A 754 -1.38 -20.76 26.55
C ASP A 754 -0.23 -21.04 25.58
N ALA A 755 0.31 -19.99 24.95
CA ALA A 755 1.39 -20.14 23.99
C ALA A 755 2.23 -18.85 23.85
N LEU A 756 3.44 -19.03 23.28
CA LEU A 756 4.29 -17.98 22.75
C LEU A 756 4.37 -18.16 21.23
N ASP A 757 3.95 -17.15 20.49
CA ASP A 757 4.17 -17.06 19.03
C ASP A 757 5.41 -16.23 18.71
N ILE A 758 6.20 -16.68 17.75
CA ILE A 758 7.33 -15.94 17.19
C ILE A 758 7.09 -15.70 15.70
N GLN A 759 7.15 -14.45 15.29
CA GLN A 759 6.90 -14.03 13.90
C GLN A 759 7.99 -13.13 13.37
#